data_65f45a39d42098d58ef5c251a71d99e4
#
_entry.id   65f45a39d42098d58ef5c251a71d99e4
#
_cell.length_a   1.000
_cell.length_b   1.000
_cell.length_c   1.000
_cell.angle_alpha   90.00
_cell.angle_beta   90.00
_cell.angle_gamma   90.00
#
_symmetry.space_group_name_H-M   'P 1'
#
loop_
_entity.id
_entity.type
_entity.pdbx_description
1 polymer ?
#
loop_
_entity_poly.entity_id
_entity_poly.type
_entity_poly.pdbx_seq_one_letter_code
_entity_poly.pdbx_strand_id
1 'polypeptide(L)'
;MGIYYKIGLTTDFTGKLFNEMYSWLGFSQDKLNDVVLTPSYVATLLVRLARVNKDSYVWDFATGSAGLLVAAMNEMIKDAKATINSPQELKQKELKIKAEQLLGLEILPSVYMLAVLNMIMMGDGSSNILNKDSLNDFSGEYGFGDIKEKFPATAFVLNPPYSAPGNGMIFVETALNMMSKGYAAIIIQNSAGSGRAREFNKKILKHNTLVASIKMPTDLFVGKSSVQTNIYVFKVGEKHEKDEMVKFIDFSNDGYTRSNRKKASNNLKIADRAHERYDELVNLVRFGASKLEIFTQNEYYEATIDPDNGTDWNKSRPVDNMPTLADFKKSVSDYLSWEVAQILKKDSPKQRVISRNLENLEHEFRSNGGEFMEYKVTNLFNYSRGTRLIKSNRQDGKYPLVTAGEFNQGVKGFIESNTQKIYNNAITIDMFCNAFVHLDDFCCDDNILVLQSKNPINHKALFYIATVMNMDKYKFGYGKQYRMNSLEAHKILLPTLGGEINFSFMEKFIEELDAYLRATGLKNYELTDAEKSALAKFDEFDKWGGVAKEFKIGDLFLVVSNPQLNKESFHFSDNGEYPYFTRTVLNNGIAGYVDYLDEKHKINGNSLAVGMLGMQFFYMEKDFYAGQFTKTIYPKFDNFNKDIAQYFICWLNKKQNFYQSHLVRDFERLFNETKILLPISENGEIDYEFMENFIKAIEKLVIKDVVLWADKKIEATKKVVNKV
;
A
#
# COMPACT_ATOMS: atom_id res chain seq x y z
N MET A 1 -10.58 43.10 -6.65
CA MET A 1 -10.21 42.16 -5.55
C MET A 1 -11.39 41.27 -5.11
N GLY A 2 -12.55 41.79 -4.73
CA GLY A 2 -13.66 40.96 -4.19
C GLY A 2 -14.21 39.89 -5.14
N ILE A 3 -14.20 40.09 -6.47
CA ILE A 3 -14.64 39.11 -7.47
C ILE A 3 -13.59 38.00 -7.64
N TYR A 4 -12.32 38.35 -7.70
CA TYR A 4 -11.21 37.39 -7.75
C TYR A 4 -11.15 36.54 -6.49
N TYR A 5 -11.48 37.10 -5.34
CA TYR A 5 -11.50 36.41 -4.05
C TYR A 5 -12.64 35.34 -3.99
N LYS A 6 -13.85 35.67 -4.48
CA LYS A 6 -14.96 34.71 -4.54
C LYS A 6 -14.71 33.52 -5.50
N ILE A 7 -14.00 33.75 -6.59
CA ILE A 7 -13.62 32.70 -7.54
C ILE A 7 -12.47 31.86 -6.99
N GLY A 8 -11.58 32.45 -6.19
CA GLY A 8 -10.43 31.80 -5.56
C GLY A 8 -10.76 30.91 -4.36
N LEU A 9 -11.97 30.96 -3.82
CA LEU A 9 -12.41 30.12 -2.69
C LEU A 9 -12.53 28.61 -3.02
N THR A 10 -12.56 28.27 -4.30
CA THR A 10 -12.55 26.88 -4.77
C THR A 10 -11.14 26.33 -5.09
N THR A 11 -10.13 27.16 -5.00
CA THR A 11 -8.72 26.80 -5.19
C THR A 11 -7.92 27.28 -3.98
N ASP A 12 -6.75 26.71 -3.73
CA ASP A 12 -5.80 27.08 -2.65
C ASP A 12 -5.23 28.53 -2.79
N PHE A 13 -6.07 29.45 -3.24
CA PHE A 13 -5.73 30.84 -3.53
C PHE A 13 -5.49 31.63 -2.24
N THR A 14 -6.24 31.31 -1.18
CA THR A 14 -6.09 32.00 0.12
C THR A 14 -4.71 31.73 0.70
N GLY A 15 -4.25 30.49 0.69
CA GLY A 15 -2.89 30.13 1.12
C GLY A 15 -1.80 30.79 0.28
N LYS A 16 -1.99 30.92 -1.05
CA LYS A 16 -1.06 31.62 -1.94
C LYS A 16 -1.04 33.11 -1.69
N LEU A 17 -2.20 33.75 -1.56
CA LEU A 17 -2.30 35.17 -1.28
C LEU A 17 -1.63 35.51 0.04
N PHE A 18 -1.85 34.71 1.09
CA PHE A 18 -1.18 34.91 2.37
C PHE A 18 0.32 34.68 2.29
N ASN A 19 0.83 33.69 1.58
CA ASN A 19 2.26 33.50 1.39
C ASN A 19 2.92 34.70 0.65
N GLU A 20 2.25 35.26 -0.35
CA GLU A 20 2.72 36.47 -1.03
C GLU A 20 2.68 37.68 -0.11
N MET A 21 1.62 37.88 0.67
CA MET A 21 1.51 38.96 1.65
C MET A 21 2.57 38.83 2.75
N TYR A 22 2.89 37.61 3.22
CA TYR A 22 3.99 37.38 4.16
C TYR A 22 5.34 37.81 3.59
N SER A 23 5.59 37.52 2.32
CA SER A 23 6.83 37.92 1.67
C SER A 23 6.95 39.44 1.52
N TRP A 24 5.83 40.13 1.33
CA TRP A 24 5.80 41.59 1.17
C TRP A 24 5.93 42.37 2.51
N LEU A 25 5.43 41.77 3.59
CA LEU A 25 5.46 42.41 4.92
C LEU A 25 6.81 42.22 5.64
N GLY A 26 7.79 41.54 5.02
CA GLY A 26 9.16 41.46 5.54
C GLY A 26 9.30 40.66 6.84
N PHE A 27 8.38 39.74 7.13
CA PHE A 27 8.49 38.88 8.30
C PHE A 27 9.66 37.91 8.17
N SER A 28 10.47 37.80 9.23
CA SER A 28 11.57 36.82 9.24
C SER A 28 11.05 35.38 9.11
N GLN A 29 11.63 34.60 8.21
CA GLN A 29 11.22 33.20 7.93
C GLN A 29 11.26 32.30 9.17
N ASP A 30 12.13 32.59 10.13
CA ASP A 30 12.32 31.77 11.34
C ASP A 30 11.11 31.75 12.29
N LYS A 31 10.33 32.83 12.36
CA LYS A 31 9.10 32.91 13.18
C LYS A 31 7.86 32.34 12.47
N LEU A 32 7.93 32.11 11.17
CA LEU A 32 6.82 31.65 10.34
C LEU A 32 6.86 30.13 10.07
N ASN A 33 7.94 29.45 10.44
CA ASN A 33 8.09 28.01 10.19
C ASN A 33 7.05 27.15 10.94
N ASP A 34 6.50 27.65 12.05
CA ASP A 34 5.48 26.95 12.84
C ASP A 34 4.03 27.29 12.41
N VAL A 35 3.82 28.27 11.53
CA VAL A 35 2.48 28.64 11.05
C VAL A 35 2.13 27.83 9.81
N VAL A 36 1.42 26.73 10.00
CA VAL A 36 0.91 25.89 8.93
C VAL A 36 -0.54 26.25 8.61
N LEU A 37 -0.77 26.87 7.45
CA LEU A 37 -2.13 27.22 7.02
C LEU A 37 -2.92 25.96 6.65
N THR A 38 -4.11 25.83 7.22
CA THR A 38 -5.02 24.72 6.90
C THR A 38 -5.68 24.96 5.54
N PRO A 39 -5.61 24.03 4.57
CA PRO A 39 -6.31 24.16 3.30
C PRO A 39 -7.83 24.36 3.51
N SER A 40 -8.47 25.20 2.71
CA SER A 40 -9.88 25.58 2.88
C SER A 40 -10.85 24.40 2.88
N TYR A 41 -10.62 23.39 2.04
CA TYR A 41 -11.43 22.16 2.01
C TYR A 41 -11.27 21.30 3.27
N VAL A 42 -10.08 21.30 3.90
CA VAL A 42 -9.82 20.64 5.19
C VAL A 42 -10.45 21.44 6.33
N ALA A 43 -10.38 22.77 6.28
CA ALA A 43 -11.06 23.63 7.25
C ALA A 43 -12.57 23.39 7.25
N THR A 44 -13.19 23.30 6.07
CA THR A 44 -14.62 22.97 5.91
C THR A 44 -14.92 21.56 6.46
N LEU A 45 -14.02 20.57 6.23
CA LEU A 45 -14.17 19.24 6.79
C LEU A 45 -14.19 19.26 8.33
N LEU A 46 -13.22 19.93 8.96
CA LEU A 46 -13.15 20.04 10.43
C LEU A 46 -14.44 20.64 11.00
N VAL A 47 -14.91 21.73 10.42
CA VAL A 47 -16.16 22.41 10.83
C VAL A 47 -17.35 21.48 10.74
N ARG A 48 -17.50 20.71 9.65
CA ARG A 48 -18.56 19.75 9.47
C ARG A 48 -18.46 18.55 10.43
N LEU A 49 -17.24 18.10 10.75
CA LEU A 49 -17.00 17.04 11.74
C LEU A 49 -17.30 17.53 13.16
N ALA A 50 -17.02 18.79 13.49
CA ALA A 50 -17.42 19.44 14.74
C ALA A 50 -18.92 19.76 14.81
N ARG A 51 -19.70 19.32 13.82
CA ARG A 51 -21.17 19.51 13.73
C ARG A 51 -21.65 20.95 13.82
N VAL A 52 -20.85 21.88 13.33
CA VAL A 52 -21.19 23.31 13.34
C VAL A 52 -22.47 23.56 12.53
N ASN A 53 -23.36 24.35 13.10
CA ASN A 53 -24.61 24.80 12.51
C ASN A 53 -24.89 26.26 12.92
N LYS A 54 -25.98 26.87 12.43
CA LYS A 54 -26.30 28.29 12.69
C LYS A 54 -26.33 28.68 14.15
N ASP A 55 -26.60 27.74 15.07
CA ASP A 55 -26.74 27.98 16.50
C ASP A 55 -25.47 27.67 17.32
N SER A 56 -24.41 27.19 16.65
CA SER A 56 -23.14 26.88 17.28
C SER A 56 -22.40 28.12 17.72
N TYR A 57 -21.66 28.02 18.81
CA TYR A 57 -20.61 28.95 19.24
C TYR A 57 -19.28 28.29 19.05
N VAL A 58 -18.45 28.82 18.15
CA VAL A 58 -17.20 28.18 17.67
C VAL A 58 -15.99 28.93 18.14
N TRP A 59 -15.04 28.22 18.72
CA TRP A 59 -13.74 28.81 19.04
C TRP A 59 -12.56 28.03 18.42
N ASP A 60 -11.41 28.75 18.35
CA ASP A 60 -10.14 28.27 17.83
C ASP A 60 -9.00 28.85 18.69
N PHE A 61 -8.22 27.98 19.34
CA PHE A 61 -7.17 28.36 20.31
C PHE A 61 -5.81 28.63 19.69
N ALA A 62 -5.65 28.39 18.38
CA ALA A 62 -4.46 28.71 17.62
C ALA A 62 -4.87 29.15 16.20
N THR A 63 -5.55 30.30 16.18
CA THR A 63 -6.35 30.77 15.05
C THR A 63 -5.55 30.98 13.77
N GLY A 64 -4.25 31.25 13.87
CA GLY A 64 -3.42 31.46 12.67
C GLY A 64 -4.00 32.59 11.81
N SER A 65 -4.31 32.30 10.56
CA SER A 65 -4.97 33.22 9.62
C SER A 65 -6.49 33.30 9.73
N ALA A 66 -7.10 32.73 10.76
CA ALA A 66 -8.55 32.55 10.93
C ALA A 66 -9.26 31.70 9.88
N GLY A 67 -8.54 30.84 9.15
CA GLY A 67 -9.11 29.99 8.11
C GLY A 67 -10.21 29.04 8.60
N LEU A 68 -10.06 28.50 9.82
CA LEU A 68 -11.06 27.63 10.45
C LEU A 68 -12.32 28.41 10.85
N LEU A 69 -12.17 29.60 11.40
CA LEU A 69 -13.30 30.48 11.78
C LEU A 69 -14.06 31.00 10.56
N VAL A 70 -13.35 31.31 9.47
CA VAL A 70 -13.99 31.65 8.18
C VAL A 70 -14.81 30.48 7.65
N ALA A 71 -14.27 29.27 7.71
CA ALA A 71 -14.99 28.06 7.31
C ALA A 71 -16.24 27.82 8.20
N ALA A 72 -16.11 28.03 9.52
CA ALA A 72 -17.21 27.95 10.47
C ALA A 72 -18.31 28.96 10.15
N MET A 73 -17.94 30.24 9.97
CA MET A 73 -18.87 31.30 9.59
C MET A 73 -19.65 30.95 8.32
N ASN A 74 -18.96 30.48 7.30
CA ASN A 74 -19.60 30.10 6.02
C ASN A 74 -20.59 28.95 6.19
N GLU A 75 -20.24 27.91 6.96
CA GLU A 75 -21.13 26.77 7.18
C GLU A 75 -22.35 27.19 8.03
N MET A 76 -22.17 28.03 9.05
CA MET A 76 -23.26 28.58 9.88
C MET A 76 -24.22 29.42 9.04
N ILE A 77 -23.72 30.31 8.18
CA ILE A 77 -24.53 31.14 7.29
C ILE A 77 -25.26 30.27 6.26
N LYS A 78 -24.59 29.23 5.72
CA LYS A 78 -25.20 28.28 4.80
C LYS A 78 -26.37 27.54 5.46
N ASP A 79 -26.22 27.07 6.70
CA ASP A 79 -27.28 26.41 7.46
C ASP A 79 -28.42 27.38 7.79
N ALA A 80 -28.10 28.63 8.18
CA ALA A 80 -29.09 29.66 8.40
C ALA A 80 -29.94 29.93 7.15
N LYS A 81 -29.32 30.05 5.97
CA LYS A 81 -30.02 30.23 4.68
C LYS A 81 -30.89 29.04 4.30
N ALA A 82 -30.50 27.83 4.67
CA ALA A 82 -31.27 26.63 4.40
C ALA A 82 -32.46 26.44 5.33
N THR A 83 -32.43 27.05 6.55
CA THR A 83 -33.43 26.77 7.60
C THR A 83 -34.30 27.96 7.98
N ILE A 84 -33.89 29.21 7.64
CA ILE A 84 -34.64 30.45 7.98
C ILE A 84 -35.29 31.01 6.70
N ASN A 85 -36.62 31.02 6.67
CA ASN A 85 -37.38 31.50 5.52
C ASN A 85 -37.60 33.02 5.51
N SER A 86 -37.58 33.68 6.69
CA SER A 86 -37.79 35.13 6.82
C SER A 86 -36.50 35.89 6.47
N PRO A 87 -36.48 36.78 5.46
CA PRO A 87 -35.28 37.54 5.11
C PRO A 87 -34.80 38.45 6.26
N GLN A 88 -35.72 38.95 7.09
CA GLN A 88 -35.34 39.79 8.23
C GLN A 88 -34.68 38.99 9.33
N GLU A 89 -35.25 37.85 9.70
CA GLU A 89 -34.64 36.93 10.68
C GLU A 89 -33.29 36.39 10.20
N LEU A 90 -33.20 36.04 8.91
CA LEU A 90 -31.93 35.59 8.33
C LEU A 90 -30.82 36.66 8.47
N LYS A 91 -31.16 37.91 8.14
CA LYS A 91 -30.21 39.02 8.27
C LYS A 91 -29.78 39.23 9.72
N GLN A 92 -30.70 39.14 10.68
CA GLN A 92 -30.39 39.22 12.12
C GLN A 92 -29.50 38.05 12.55
N LYS A 93 -29.79 36.84 12.06
CA LYS A 93 -28.99 35.67 12.38
C LYS A 93 -27.56 35.75 11.79
N GLU A 94 -27.43 36.19 10.54
CA GLU A 94 -26.10 36.45 9.95
C GLU A 94 -25.28 37.46 10.74
N LEU A 95 -25.91 38.56 11.23
CA LEU A 95 -25.26 39.54 12.09
C LEU A 95 -24.83 38.91 13.41
N LYS A 96 -25.69 38.12 14.06
CA LYS A 96 -25.38 37.45 15.33
C LYS A 96 -24.23 36.45 15.17
N ILE A 97 -24.22 35.64 14.09
CA ILE A 97 -23.12 34.72 13.80
C ILE A 97 -21.80 35.46 13.77
N LYS A 98 -21.74 36.58 13.07
CA LYS A 98 -20.52 37.36 12.88
C LYS A 98 -20.10 38.09 14.16
N ALA A 99 -21.03 38.63 14.90
CA ALA A 99 -20.74 39.45 16.07
C ALA A 99 -20.45 38.67 17.36
N GLU A 100 -21.09 37.49 17.53
CA GLU A 100 -21.13 36.83 18.84
C GLU A 100 -20.70 35.38 18.85
N GLN A 101 -20.80 34.68 17.70
CA GLN A 101 -20.75 33.20 17.69
C GLN A 101 -19.37 32.62 17.29
N LEU A 102 -18.39 33.45 17.01
CA LEU A 102 -17.03 33.07 16.62
C LEU A 102 -16.02 33.68 17.59
N LEU A 103 -15.04 32.92 18.04
CA LEU A 103 -13.95 33.38 18.90
C LEU A 103 -12.62 32.74 18.53
N GLY A 104 -11.61 33.53 18.28
CA GLY A 104 -10.24 33.07 17.97
C GLY A 104 -9.20 33.66 18.91
N LEU A 105 -8.17 32.86 19.19
CA LEU A 105 -7.01 33.28 19.96
C LEU A 105 -5.72 33.08 19.14
N GLU A 106 -4.89 34.12 19.10
CA GLU A 106 -3.61 34.11 18.42
C GLU A 106 -2.57 34.86 19.23
N ILE A 107 -1.48 34.17 19.58
CA ILE A 107 -0.44 34.75 20.46
C ILE A 107 0.49 35.71 19.69
N LEU A 108 0.76 35.46 18.41
CA LEU A 108 1.67 36.26 17.60
C LEU A 108 0.97 37.52 17.06
N PRO A 109 1.35 38.75 17.46
CA PRO A 109 0.67 39.97 17.03
C PRO A 109 0.58 40.14 15.51
N SER A 110 1.61 39.74 14.77
CA SER A 110 1.63 39.84 13.31
C SER A 110 0.62 38.86 12.65
N VAL A 111 0.49 37.66 13.19
CA VAL A 111 -0.46 36.62 12.70
C VAL A 111 -1.89 36.99 13.12
N TYR A 112 -2.05 37.55 14.35
CA TYR A 112 -3.31 38.13 14.81
C TYR A 112 -3.84 39.21 13.85
N MET A 113 -2.99 40.13 13.42
CA MET A 113 -3.38 41.18 12.46
C MET A 113 -3.85 40.58 11.12
N LEU A 114 -3.21 39.51 10.66
CA LEU A 114 -3.64 38.81 9.46
C LEU A 114 -4.98 38.08 9.65
N ALA A 115 -5.21 37.48 10.80
CA ALA A 115 -6.50 36.86 11.14
C ALA A 115 -7.63 37.91 11.12
N VAL A 116 -7.42 39.06 11.76
CA VAL A 116 -8.39 40.18 11.76
C VAL A 116 -8.68 40.65 10.33
N LEU A 117 -7.64 40.90 9.54
CA LEU A 117 -7.80 41.30 8.13
C LEU A 117 -8.57 40.26 7.31
N ASN A 118 -8.27 39.00 7.50
CA ASN A 118 -8.99 37.92 6.79
C ASN A 118 -10.47 37.89 7.16
N MET A 119 -10.81 37.97 8.43
CA MET A 119 -12.19 38.02 8.91
C MET A 119 -12.94 39.22 8.33
N ILE A 120 -12.34 40.43 8.37
CA ILE A 120 -12.92 41.64 7.76
C ILE A 120 -13.15 41.46 6.25
N MET A 121 -12.16 40.97 5.55
CA MET A 121 -12.28 40.71 4.09
C MET A 121 -13.38 39.68 3.74
N MET A 122 -13.62 38.72 4.62
CA MET A 122 -14.69 37.75 4.47
C MET A 122 -16.07 38.29 4.91
N GLY A 123 -16.13 39.52 5.32
CA GLY A 123 -17.37 40.21 5.66
C GLY A 123 -17.87 39.96 7.08
N ASP A 124 -16.99 39.61 7.97
CA ASP A 124 -17.28 39.49 9.41
C ASP A 124 -17.58 40.86 10.04
N GLY A 125 -16.86 41.89 9.67
CA GLY A 125 -17.10 43.30 10.09
C GLY A 125 -16.67 43.64 11.53
N SER A 126 -16.67 42.65 12.44
CA SER A 126 -16.20 42.80 13.82
C SER A 126 -15.62 41.46 14.26
N SER A 127 -14.32 41.29 14.17
CA SER A 127 -13.73 40.00 14.51
C SER A 127 -13.54 39.83 16.02
N ASN A 128 -14.05 38.77 16.58
CA ASN A 128 -13.75 38.30 17.92
C ASN A 128 -12.43 37.51 17.92
N ILE A 129 -11.36 38.11 17.43
CA ILE A 129 -10.01 37.54 17.54
C ILE A 129 -9.29 38.27 18.68
N LEU A 130 -8.74 37.52 19.61
CA LEU A 130 -8.00 38.04 20.75
C LEU A 130 -6.51 37.79 20.57
N ASN A 131 -5.68 38.83 20.72
CA ASN A 131 -4.24 38.66 20.79
C ASN A 131 -3.82 38.27 22.20
N LYS A 132 -3.91 36.94 22.50
CA LYS A 132 -3.65 36.38 23.83
C LYS A 132 -3.01 35.02 23.72
N ASP A 133 -2.28 34.62 24.78
CA ASP A 133 -1.90 33.23 24.99
C ASP A 133 -3.13 32.44 25.46
N SER A 134 -3.59 31.51 24.61
CA SER A 134 -4.77 30.68 24.89
C SER A 134 -4.57 29.71 26.05
N LEU A 135 -3.32 29.39 26.42
CA LEU A 135 -3.00 28.46 27.50
C LEU A 135 -2.84 29.16 28.85
N ASN A 136 -2.26 30.40 28.88
CA ASN A 136 -1.88 31.07 30.10
C ASN A 136 -2.73 32.29 30.42
N ASP A 137 -3.27 33.01 29.40
CA ASP A 137 -3.93 34.30 29.59
C ASP A 137 -5.44 34.30 29.30
N PHE A 138 -6.00 33.14 28.90
CA PHE A 138 -7.40 33.02 28.56
C PHE A 138 -8.19 32.21 29.59
N SER A 139 -9.23 32.81 30.14
CA SER A 139 -10.12 32.24 31.19
C SER A 139 -11.45 31.73 30.65
N GLY A 140 -11.64 31.73 29.32
CA GLY A 140 -12.94 31.45 28.68
C GLY A 140 -13.85 32.64 28.52
N GLU A 141 -13.41 33.83 28.94
CA GLU A 141 -14.20 35.06 28.91
C GLU A 141 -13.87 35.91 27.68
N TYR A 142 -14.91 36.50 27.07
CA TYR A 142 -14.79 37.43 25.96
C TYR A 142 -15.70 38.65 26.18
N GLY A 143 -15.49 39.72 25.41
CA GLY A 143 -16.26 40.93 25.48
C GLY A 143 -15.39 42.18 25.49
N PHE A 144 -16.01 43.38 25.46
CA PHE A 144 -15.34 44.66 25.43
C PHE A 144 -15.54 45.41 26.74
N GLY A 145 -14.48 46.03 27.21
CA GLY A 145 -14.50 46.82 28.46
C GLY A 145 -14.73 45.98 29.72
N ASP A 146 -15.57 46.48 30.61
CA ASP A 146 -15.90 45.82 31.88
C ASP A 146 -16.96 44.70 31.74
N ILE A 147 -17.57 44.55 30.58
CA ILE A 147 -18.58 43.53 30.33
C ILE A 147 -17.88 42.31 29.74
N LYS A 148 -17.51 41.39 30.60
CA LYS A 148 -16.95 40.07 30.20
C LYS A 148 -17.91 38.95 30.55
N GLU A 149 -18.22 38.14 29.54
CA GLU A 149 -19.04 36.97 29.71
C GLU A 149 -18.26 35.73 29.29
N LYS A 150 -18.63 34.58 29.82
CA LYS A 150 -18.06 33.30 29.35
C LYS A 150 -18.56 32.98 27.95
N PHE A 151 -17.65 32.71 27.03
CA PHE A 151 -18.01 32.25 25.70
C PHE A 151 -18.68 30.87 25.78
N PRO A 152 -19.94 30.73 25.36
CA PRO A 152 -20.70 29.49 25.52
C PRO A 152 -20.34 28.48 24.40
N ALA A 153 -19.09 28.12 24.27
CA ALA A 153 -18.60 27.26 23.19
C ALA A 153 -19.34 25.92 23.09
N THR A 154 -19.82 25.59 21.89
CA THR A 154 -20.46 24.34 21.54
C THR A 154 -19.74 23.60 20.42
N ALA A 155 -18.76 24.24 19.78
CA ALA A 155 -17.90 23.62 18.77
C ALA A 155 -16.47 24.12 18.93
N PHE A 156 -15.51 23.21 18.78
CA PHE A 156 -14.09 23.51 18.81
C PHE A 156 -13.41 22.96 17.57
N VAL A 157 -12.67 23.82 16.87
CA VAL A 157 -11.87 23.43 15.69
C VAL A 157 -10.45 23.92 15.91
N LEU A 158 -9.46 23.10 15.54
CA LEU A 158 -8.07 23.42 15.84
C LEU A 158 -7.09 22.77 14.86
N ASN A 159 -6.05 23.52 14.52
CA ASN A 159 -4.79 23.03 13.99
C ASN A 159 -3.67 23.62 14.86
N PRO A 160 -3.24 22.94 15.96
CA PRO A 160 -2.29 23.49 16.91
C PRO A 160 -0.85 23.48 16.39
N PRO A 161 0.07 24.25 17.00
CA PRO A 161 1.50 24.10 16.76
C PRO A 161 1.98 22.73 17.27
N TYR A 162 2.54 21.91 16.36
CA TYR A 162 2.95 20.52 16.68
C TYR A 162 4.19 20.43 17.58
N SER A 163 4.92 21.53 17.77
CA SER A 163 6.05 21.67 18.71
C SER A 163 5.62 21.79 20.17
N ALA A 164 4.36 22.13 20.43
CA ALA A 164 3.83 22.33 21.78
C ALA A 164 3.75 21.02 22.59
N PRO A 165 3.64 21.09 23.94
CA PRO A 165 3.56 19.90 24.80
C PRO A 165 2.48 18.89 24.37
N GLY A 166 2.83 17.61 24.44
CA GLY A 166 1.95 16.54 23.95
C GLY A 166 1.70 16.60 22.45
N ASN A 167 2.66 17.14 21.66
CA ASN A 167 2.52 17.37 20.22
C ASN A 167 1.34 18.30 19.87
N GLY A 168 0.99 19.25 20.76
CA GLY A 168 -0.14 20.18 20.62
C GLY A 168 -1.40 19.76 21.40
N MET A 169 -1.43 18.58 22.04
CA MET A 169 -2.61 18.11 22.79
C MET A 169 -2.90 18.94 24.04
N ILE A 170 -1.95 19.74 24.53
CA ILE A 170 -2.19 20.72 25.61
C ILE A 170 -3.31 21.72 25.25
N PHE A 171 -3.36 22.19 24.00
CA PHE A 171 -4.43 23.08 23.53
C PHE A 171 -5.79 22.40 23.54
N VAL A 172 -5.81 21.12 23.18
CA VAL A 172 -7.04 20.32 23.16
C VAL A 172 -7.56 20.09 24.58
N GLU A 173 -6.69 19.65 25.51
CA GLU A 173 -7.05 19.48 26.92
C GLU A 173 -7.59 20.78 27.51
N THR A 174 -6.88 21.91 27.30
CA THR A 174 -7.27 23.23 27.84
C THR A 174 -8.62 23.69 27.31
N ALA A 175 -8.86 23.62 26.00
CA ALA A 175 -10.11 24.06 25.39
C ALA A 175 -11.30 23.16 25.80
N LEU A 176 -11.14 21.83 25.76
CA LEU A 176 -12.22 20.91 26.13
C LEU A 176 -12.60 21.02 27.61
N ASN A 177 -11.66 21.31 28.51
CA ASN A 177 -11.96 21.52 29.92
C ASN A 177 -12.78 22.80 30.19
N MET A 178 -12.76 23.76 29.25
CA MET A 178 -13.58 24.99 29.34
C MET A 178 -14.97 24.83 28.70
N MET A 179 -15.22 23.72 27.98
CA MET A 179 -16.50 23.42 27.34
C MET A 179 -17.33 22.47 28.21
N SER A 180 -18.64 22.69 28.24
CA SER A 180 -19.58 21.80 28.94
C SER A 180 -20.24 20.73 28.05
N LYS A 181 -20.33 21.01 26.75
CA LYS A 181 -20.98 20.14 25.74
C LYS A 181 -20.59 20.52 24.32
N GLY A 182 -20.88 19.67 23.37
CA GLY A 182 -20.73 19.92 21.94
C GLY A 182 -19.78 18.97 21.26
N TYR A 183 -19.13 19.41 20.20
CA TYR A 183 -18.22 18.60 19.42
C TYR A 183 -16.92 19.33 19.12
N ALA A 184 -15.83 18.57 19.02
CA ALA A 184 -14.53 19.11 18.60
C ALA A 184 -13.96 18.30 17.44
N ALA A 185 -13.26 18.96 16.52
CA ALA A 185 -12.52 18.32 15.44
C ALA A 185 -11.13 18.97 15.31
N ILE A 186 -10.10 18.18 15.51
CA ILE A 186 -8.71 18.65 15.65
C ILE A 186 -7.87 17.96 14.59
N ILE A 187 -7.18 18.73 13.75
CA ILE A 187 -6.15 18.17 12.87
C ILE A 187 -4.78 18.32 13.51
N ILE A 188 -4.07 17.22 13.66
CA ILE A 188 -2.81 17.20 14.42
C ILE A 188 -1.91 16.09 13.88
N GLN A 189 -0.61 16.13 14.17
CA GLN A 189 0.29 15.04 13.75
C GLN A 189 -0.12 13.70 14.37
N ASN A 190 0.05 12.63 13.61
CA ASN A 190 -0.34 11.25 13.99
C ASN A 190 0.26 10.83 15.35
N SER A 191 1.47 11.27 15.69
CA SER A 191 2.12 10.97 16.97
C SER A 191 1.39 11.53 18.20
N ALA A 192 0.42 12.43 18.04
CA ALA A 192 -0.44 12.91 19.12
C ALA A 192 -1.46 11.85 19.60
N GLY A 193 -1.72 10.81 18.84
CA GLY A 193 -2.53 9.67 19.27
C GLY A 193 -1.78 8.67 20.15
N SER A 194 -0.50 8.92 20.48
CA SER A 194 0.36 8.01 21.23
C SER A 194 1.56 8.73 21.85
N GLY A 195 2.48 7.98 22.45
CA GLY A 195 3.80 8.47 22.88
C GLY A 195 3.75 9.66 23.84
N ARG A 196 4.30 10.81 23.42
CA ARG A 196 4.43 12.03 24.25
C ARG A 196 3.09 12.66 24.66
N ALA A 197 2.02 12.37 23.96
CA ALA A 197 0.68 12.88 24.26
C ALA A 197 -0.11 12.01 25.24
N ARG A 198 0.40 10.84 25.62
CA ARG A 198 -0.28 9.82 26.42
C ARG A 198 -1.04 10.39 27.64
N GLU A 199 -0.39 11.21 28.43
CA GLU A 199 -0.99 11.74 29.67
C GLU A 199 -2.09 12.77 29.37
N PHE A 200 -1.96 13.55 28.30
CA PHE A 200 -3.01 14.45 27.81
C PHE A 200 -4.22 13.64 27.34
N ASN A 201 -3.97 12.60 26.54
CA ASN A 201 -5.01 11.74 25.99
C ASN A 201 -5.87 11.10 27.10
N LYS A 202 -5.24 10.57 28.15
CA LYS A 202 -5.95 10.03 29.32
C LYS A 202 -6.81 11.07 30.03
N LYS A 203 -6.30 12.28 30.21
CA LYS A 203 -7.05 13.35 30.85
C LYS A 203 -8.25 13.80 30.03
N ILE A 204 -8.08 13.90 28.70
CA ILE A 204 -9.15 14.27 27.78
C ILE A 204 -10.29 13.25 27.86
N LEU A 205 -9.99 11.95 27.85
CA LEU A 205 -11.00 10.88 27.85
C LEU A 205 -11.75 10.74 29.19
N LYS A 206 -11.27 11.35 30.26
CA LYS A 206 -12.02 11.38 31.53
C LYS A 206 -13.31 12.18 31.46
N HIS A 207 -13.39 13.13 30.55
CA HIS A 207 -14.50 14.07 30.45
C HIS A 207 -15.07 14.20 29.03
N ASN A 208 -14.43 13.56 28.03
CA ASN A 208 -14.83 13.65 26.63
C ASN A 208 -14.70 12.29 25.93
N THR A 209 -15.53 12.04 24.95
CA THR A 209 -15.52 10.81 24.18
C THR A 209 -14.81 11.00 22.84
N LEU A 210 -13.81 10.18 22.51
CA LEU A 210 -13.24 10.12 21.17
C LEU A 210 -14.23 9.38 20.24
N VAL A 211 -14.81 10.11 19.29
CA VAL A 211 -15.81 9.59 18.33
C VAL A 211 -15.15 8.97 17.11
N ALA A 212 -14.10 9.63 16.60
CA ALA A 212 -13.41 9.16 15.40
C ALA A 212 -11.92 9.55 15.40
N SER A 213 -11.12 8.70 14.77
CA SER A 213 -9.72 8.94 14.40
C SER A 213 -9.58 8.73 12.90
N ILE A 214 -9.20 9.78 12.18
CA ILE A 214 -9.16 9.82 10.72
C ILE A 214 -7.73 10.08 10.29
N LYS A 215 -7.12 9.13 9.60
CA LYS A 215 -5.77 9.26 9.05
C LYS A 215 -5.82 10.03 7.74
N MET A 216 -5.12 11.17 7.66
CA MET A 216 -5.13 12.09 6.52
C MET A 216 -4.01 11.78 5.53
N PRO A 217 -4.07 12.30 4.26
CA PRO A 217 -2.98 12.21 3.31
C PRO A 217 -1.67 12.83 3.83
N THR A 218 -0.52 12.25 3.51
CA THR A 218 0.80 12.77 3.90
C THR A 218 1.21 14.03 3.13
N ASP A 219 0.61 14.25 1.96
CA ASP A 219 0.84 15.41 1.10
C ASP A 219 -0.16 16.56 1.33
N LEU A 220 -0.92 16.51 2.43
CA LEU A 220 -1.97 17.49 2.73
C LEU A 220 -1.44 18.94 2.82
N PHE A 221 -0.25 19.11 3.39
CA PHE A 221 0.43 20.40 3.57
C PHE A 221 1.60 20.55 2.59
N VAL A 222 1.30 20.43 1.29
CA VAL A 222 2.30 20.47 0.20
C VAL A 222 3.22 21.70 0.33
N GLY A 223 4.52 21.43 0.30
CA GLY A 223 5.57 22.46 0.31
C GLY A 223 5.97 22.97 1.70
N LYS A 224 5.32 22.54 2.78
CA LYS A 224 5.69 22.89 4.16
C LYS A 224 6.03 21.68 5.04
N SER A 225 5.30 20.57 4.91
CA SER A 225 5.51 19.40 5.75
C SER A 225 4.98 18.13 5.08
N SER A 226 5.73 17.03 5.18
CA SER A 226 5.29 15.68 4.81
C SER A 226 4.92 14.85 6.05
N VAL A 227 4.46 15.51 7.13
CA VAL A 227 4.10 14.86 8.37
C VAL A 227 2.74 14.18 8.23
N GLN A 228 2.66 12.93 8.63
CA GLN A 228 1.39 12.22 8.74
C GLN A 228 0.52 12.91 9.80
N THR A 229 -0.66 13.36 9.40
CA THR A 229 -1.65 13.96 10.32
C THR A 229 -2.88 13.08 10.45
N ASN A 230 -3.55 13.21 11.60
CA ASN A 230 -4.86 12.64 11.87
C ASN A 230 -5.85 13.76 12.25
N ILE A 231 -7.12 13.51 11.97
CA ILE A 231 -8.21 14.30 12.60
C ILE A 231 -8.81 13.46 13.72
N TYR A 232 -8.81 14.03 14.94
CA TYR A 232 -9.54 13.45 16.06
C TYR A 232 -10.84 14.22 16.27
N VAL A 233 -11.95 13.48 16.39
CA VAL A 233 -13.29 14.04 16.62
C VAL A 233 -13.76 13.65 18.01
N PHE A 234 -14.15 14.64 18.82
CA PHE A 234 -14.61 14.42 20.19
C PHE A 234 -16.06 14.84 20.36
N LYS A 235 -16.78 14.11 21.21
CA LYS A 235 -18.00 14.54 21.88
C LYS A 235 -17.61 15.10 23.24
N VAL A 236 -17.97 16.33 23.53
CA VAL A 236 -17.52 17.06 24.71
C VAL A 236 -18.50 16.89 25.87
N GLY A 237 -17.98 16.73 27.07
CA GLY A 237 -18.76 16.65 28.30
C GLY A 237 -19.29 15.24 28.63
N GLU A 238 -18.85 14.22 27.91
CA GLU A 238 -19.21 12.81 28.17
C GLU A 238 -17.93 11.99 28.26
N LYS A 239 -17.72 11.28 29.36
CA LYS A 239 -16.58 10.39 29.58
C LYS A 239 -16.57 9.28 28.52
N HIS A 240 -15.38 8.91 28.05
CA HIS A 240 -15.20 7.76 27.16
C HIS A 240 -15.25 6.44 27.98
N GLU A 241 -16.23 5.62 27.71
CA GLU A 241 -16.36 4.31 28.37
C GLU A 241 -15.54 3.23 27.62
N LYS A 242 -15.17 2.13 28.33
CA LYS A 242 -14.29 1.09 27.76
C LYS A 242 -14.90 0.30 26.58
N ASP A 243 -16.21 0.24 26.52
CA ASP A 243 -16.99 -0.41 25.47
C ASP A 243 -17.43 0.54 24.35
N GLU A 244 -17.09 1.86 24.47
CA GLU A 244 -17.42 2.85 23.46
C GLU A 244 -16.63 2.61 22.17
N MET A 245 -17.34 2.52 21.05
CA MET A 245 -16.74 2.28 19.73
C MET A 245 -16.23 3.57 19.10
N VAL A 246 -14.94 3.58 18.76
CA VAL A 246 -14.29 4.64 18.00
C VAL A 246 -14.27 4.27 16.51
N LYS A 247 -14.60 5.21 15.66
CA LYS A 247 -14.53 5.05 14.21
C LYS A 247 -13.14 5.37 13.71
N PHE A 248 -12.46 4.39 13.17
CA PHE A 248 -11.12 4.53 12.57
C PHE A 248 -11.26 4.56 11.05
N ILE A 249 -10.75 5.62 10.43
CA ILE A 249 -10.92 5.85 9.00
C ILE A 249 -9.56 6.14 8.36
N ASP A 250 -9.16 5.34 7.38
CA ASP A 250 -8.00 5.63 6.54
C ASP A 250 -8.43 6.49 5.36
N PHE A 251 -8.21 7.79 5.48
CA PHE A 251 -8.49 8.79 4.44
C PHE A 251 -7.21 9.21 3.70
N SER A 252 -6.17 8.36 3.68
CA SER A 252 -4.92 8.63 2.96
C SER A 252 -5.14 8.84 1.46
N ASN A 253 -6.17 8.21 0.88
CA ASN A 253 -6.70 8.54 -0.44
C ASN A 253 -7.97 9.39 -0.30
N ASP A 254 -7.82 10.69 -0.28
CA ASP A 254 -8.94 11.63 -0.16
C ASP A 254 -9.57 12.03 -1.51
N GLY A 255 -9.13 11.42 -2.59
CA GLY A 255 -9.62 11.68 -3.94
C GLY A 255 -8.97 12.88 -4.63
N TYR A 256 -8.07 13.61 -3.98
CA TYR A 256 -7.29 14.67 -4.60
C TYR A 256 -5.87 14.23 -4.95
N THR A 257 -5.32 14.81 -6.02
CA THR A 257 -3.88 14.83 -6.28
C THR A 257 -3.35 16.25 -6.13
N ARG A 258 -2.20 16.37 -5.49
CA ARG A 258 -1.54 17.65 -5.18
C ARG A 258 -0.22 17.77 -5.92
N SER A 259 0.11 18.98 -6.37
CA SER A 259 1.35 19.26 -7.10
C SER A 259 2.02 20.52 -6.55
N ASN A 260 3.32 20.44 -6.28
CA ASN A 260 4.12 21.56 -5.79
C ASN A 260 4.78 22.37 -6.92
N ARG A 261 4.28 22.32 -8.15
CA ARG A 261 4.87 23.04 -9.29
C ARG A 261 4.51 24.52 -9.22
N LYS A 262 5.53 25.40 -9.06
CA LYS A 262 5.37 26.87 -9.01
C LYS A 262 4.63 27.49 -10.22
N LYS A 263 4.61 26.82 -11.37
CA LYS A 263 3.97 27.29 -12.61
C LYS A 263 2.68 26.55 -12.97
N ALA A 264 2.14 25.68 -12.12
CA ALA A 264 0.89 25.00 -12.42
C ALA A 264 -0.30 25.95 -12.20
N SER A 265 -1.19 26.05 -13.18
CA SER A 265 -2.43 26.83 -13.09
C SER A 265 -3.39 26.26 -12.04
N ASN A 266 -3.24 24.98 -11.70
CA ASN A 266 -4.03 24.31 -10.66
C ASN A 266 -3.16 23.25 -9.95
N ASN A 267 -2.93 23.43 -8.66
CA ASN A 267 -2.12 22.54 -7.84
C ASN A 267 -2.94 21.43 -7.15
N LEU A 268 -4.27 21.55 -7.14
CA LEU A 268 -5.20 20.59 -6.58
C LEU A 268 -6.12 20.07 -7.69
N LYS A 269 -6.12 18.78 -7.94
CA LYS A 269 -6.96 18.15 -8.96
C LYS A 269 -7.79 17.03 -8.36
N ILE A 270 -9.05 16.95 -8.74
CA ILE A 270 -9.91 15.80 -8.42
C ILE A 270 -9.41 14.61 -9.25
N ALA A 271 -9.01 13.55 -8.55
CA ALA A 271 -8.53 12.31 -9.15
C ALA A 271 -9.57 11.18 -9.02
N ASP A 272 -10.26 11.11 -7.87
CA ASP A 272 -11.22 10.06 -7.56
C ASP A 272 -12.31 10.59 -6.63
N ARG A 273 -13.39 11.14 -7.20
CA ARG A 273 -14.62 11.57 -6.50
C ARG A 273 -14.36 12.27 -5.16
N ALA A 274 -13.45 13.23 -5.14
CA ALA A 274 -12.99 13.86 -3.89
C ALA A 274 -14.14 14.50 -3.09
N HIS A 275 -15.06 15.20 -3.74
CA HIS A 275 -16.18 15.85 -3.05
C HIS A 275 -17.09 14.83 -2.36
N GLU A 276 -17.44 13.77 -3.06
CA GLU A 276 -18.27 12.69 -2.56
C GLU A 276 -17.58 11.93 -1.42
N ARG A 277 -16.25 11.71 -1.51
CA ARG A 277 -15.47 11.11 -0.42
C ARG A 277 -15.47 11.97 0.84
N TYR A 278 -15.36 13.29 0.72
CA TYR A 278 -15.44 14.20 1.87
C TYR A 278 -16.84 14.22 2.49
N ASP A 279 -17.90 14.14 1.67
CA ASP A 279 -19.28 14.07 2.15
C ASP A 279 -19.56 12.73 2.86
N GLU A 280 -19.14 11.62 2.28
CA GLU A 280 -19.28 10.31 2.90
C GLU A 280 -18.50 10.19 4.19
N LEU A 281 -17.25 10.75 4.27
CA LEU A 281 -16.47 10.77 5.50
C LEU A 281 -17.25 11.42 6.66
N VAL A 282 -17.88 12.56 6.43
CA VAL A 282 -18.72 13.22 7.45
C VAL A 282 -19.89 12.33 7.85
N ASN A 283 -20.53 11.66 6.90
CA ASN A 283 -21.64 10.74 7.17
C ASN A 283 -21.19 9.50 7.95
N LEU A 284 -20.03 8.92 7.63
CA LEU A 284 -19.46 7.79 8.36
C LEU A 284 -19.16 8.15 9.82
N VAL A 285 -18.59 9.33 10.06
CA VAL A 285 -18.34 9.80 11.45
C VAL A 285 -19.62 10.02 12.21
N ARG A 286 -20.70 10.52 11.55
CA ARG A 286 -21.99 10.80 12.19
C ARG A 286 -22.85 9.54 12.40
N PHE A 287 -22.90 8.65 11.41
CA PHE A 287 -23.92 7.60 11.33
C PHE A 287 -23.33 6.17 11.27
N GLY A 288 -21.99 6.04 11.15
CA GLY A 288 -21.29 4.75 11.14
C GLY A 288 -21.40 3.98 9.82
N ALA A 289 -21.12 2.68 9.88
CA ALA A 289 -20.99 1.77 8.74
C ALA A 289 -22.20 1.72 7.79
N SER A 290 -23.39 2.11 8.25
CA SER A 290 -24.61 2.16 7.41
C SER A 290 -24.54 3.18 6.26
N LYS A 291 -23.50 4.02 6.24
CA LYS A 291 -23.25 5.05 5.23
C LYS A 291 -22.05 4.75 4.33
N LEU A 292 -21.55 3.52 4.33
CA LEU A 292 -20.50 3.06 3.42
C LEU A 292 -21.05 2.94 1.99
N GLU A 293 -20.51 3.74 1.07
CA GLU A 293 -20.85 3.74 -0.36
C GLU A 293 -19.60 3.73 -1.24
N ILE A 294 -18.65 4.63 -0.99
CA ILE A 294 -17.38 4.81 -1.73
C ILE A 294 -16.23 4.20 -0.96
N PHE A 295 -16.23 4.40 0.36
CA PHE A 295 -15.23 3.81 1.24
C PHE A 295 -15.40 2.29 1.29
N THR A 296 -14.27 1.61 1.30
CA THR A 296 -14.24 0.15 1.46
C THR A 296 -14.21 -0.22 2.94
N GLN A 297 -14.53 -1.47 3.22
CA GLN A 297 -14.35 -2.03 4.58
C GLN A 297 -12.88 -2.02 5.04
N ASN A 298 -11.92 -1.82 4.15
CA ASN A 298 -10.50 -1.69 4.51
C ASN A 298 -10.16 -0.25 4.95
N GLU A 299 -10.92 0.74 4.50
CA GLU A 299 -10.73 2.14 4.85
C GLU A 299 -11.53 2.56 6.09
N TYR A 300 -12.54 1.80 6.48
CA TYR A 300 -13.41 2.10 7.65
C TYR A 300 -13.57 0.88 8.54
N TYR A 301 -13.40 1.05 9.86
CA TYR A 301 -13.75 0.04 10.86
C TYR A 301 -14.01 0.69 12.21
N GLU A 302 -14.67 -0.03 13.10
CA GLU A 302 -14.97 0.40 14.46
C GLU A 302 -14.28 -0.52 15.47
N ALA A 303 -13.68 0.06 16.51
CA ALA A 303 -13.04 -0.68 17.59
C ALA A 303 -13.05 0.13 18.87
N THR A 304 -12.99 -0.54 20.02
CA THR A 304 -12.80 0.09 21.32
C THR A 304 -11.36 0.55 21.51
N ILE A 305 -11.15 1.56 22.34
CA ILE A 305 -9.84 1.96 22.87
C ILE A 305 -9.83 1.78 24.39
N ASP A 306 -8.64 1.68 24.97
CA ASP A 306 -8.51 1.71 26.42
C ASP A 306 -8.28 3.18 26.88
N PRO A 307 -9.27 3.81 27.54
CA PRO A 307 -9.14 5.21 27.97
C PRO A 307 -8.00 5.42 28.99
N ASP A 308 -7.58 4.35 29.69
CA ASP A 308 -6.46 4.40 30.63
C ASP A 308 -5.10 4.21 29.96
N ASN A 309 -5.06 3.77 28.69
CA ASN A 309 -3.83 3.59 27.92
C ASN A 309 -3.32 4.90 27.33
N GLY A 310 -4.14 5.64 26.61
CA GLY A 310 -3.81 6.94 25.99
C GLY A 310 -2.82 6.85 24.81
N THR A 311 -2.57 5.67 24.25
CA THR A 311 -1.60 5.46 23.14
C THR A 311 -2.20 4.73 21.92
N ASP A 312 -3.47 4.41 21.94
CA ASP A 312 -4.13 3.54 21.00
C ASP A 312 -5.16 4.27 20.10
N TRP A 313 -5.00 5.59 19.93
CA TRP A 313 -5.89 6.41 19.10
C TRP A 313 -5.66 6.28 17.59
N ASN A 314 -4.61 5.56 17.18
CA ASN A 314 -4.25 5.36 15.78
C ASN A 314 -4.32 3.87 15.38
N LYS A 315 -5.29 3.15 15.94
CA LYS A 315 -5.47 1.74 15.56
C LYS A 315 -5.69 1.63 14.05
N SER A 316 -4.96 0.75 13.41
CA SER A 316 -5.29 0.25 12.08
C SER A 316 -6.26 -0.90 12.20
N ARG A 317 -7.13 -1.09 11.21
CA ARG A 317 -7.98 -2.28 11.16
C ARG A 317 -7.11 -3.50 11.48
N PRO A 318 -7.56 -4.40 12.34
CA PRO A 318 -6.96 -5.73 12.43
C PRO A 318 -7.01 -6.31 11.01
N VAL A 319 -5.86 -6.34 10.35
CA VAL A 319 -5.76 -7.05 9.07
C VAL A 319 -6.14 -8.47 9.42
N ASP A 320 -7.05 -9.06 8.67
CA ASP A 320 -7.22 -10.50 8.71
C ASP A 320 -5.87 -11.09 8.32
N ASN A 321 -5.12 -11.44 9.34
CA ASN A 321 -3.75 -11.89 9.22
C ASN A 321 -3.69 -13.37 8.84
N MET A 322 -4.84 -13.98 8.57
CA MET A 322 -4.94 -15.36 8.17
C MET A 322 -4.69 -15.48 6.67
N PRO A 323 -3.69 -16.23 6.23
CA PRO A 323 -3.47 -16.45 4.81
C PRO A 323 -4.63 -17.23 4.20
N THR A 324 -5.11 -16.75 3.07
CA THR A 324 -6.11 -17.44 2.24
C THR A 324 -5.45 -18.49 1.36
N LEU A 325 -6.25 -19.40 0.78
CA LEU A 325 -5.78 -20.34 -0.23
C LEU A 325 -5.08 -19.63 -1.41
N ALA A 326 -5.56 -18.46 -1.78
CA ALA A 326 -4.94 -17.63 -2.82
C ALA A 326 -3.55 -17.09 -2.41
N ASP A 327 -3.37 -16.72 -1.14
CA ASP A 327 -2.06 -16.30 -0.62
C ASP A 327 -1.05 -17.45 -0.65
N PHE A 328 -1.47 -18.65 -0.26
CA PHE A 328 -0.64 -19.86 -0.34
C PHE A 328 -0.30 -20.22 -1.81
N LYS A 329 -1.28 -20.23 -2.71
CA LYS A 329 -1.03 -20.46 -4.14
C LYS A 329 -0.03 -19.44 -4.71
N LYS A 330 -0.16 -18.17 -4.31
CA LYS A 330 0.78 -17.13 -4.74
C LYS A 330 2.19 -17.38 -4.23
N SER A 331 2.36 -17.61 -2.93
CA SER A 331 3.67 -17.82 -2.30
C SER A 331 4.40 -19.03 -2.92
N VAL A 332 3.69 -20.14 -3.08
CA VAL A 332 4.22 -21.37 -3.68
C VAL A 332 4.53 -21.15 -5.17
N SER A 333 3.67 -20.47 -5.93
CA SER A 333 3.91 -20.16 -7.34
C SER A 333 5.14 -19.27 -7.53
N ASP A 334 5.34 -18.26 -6.69
CA ASP A 334 6.49 -17.37 -6.73
C ASP A 334 7.80 -18.16 -6.49
N TYR A 335 7.80 -19.08 -5.52
CA TYR A 335 8.94 -19.94 -5.23
C TYR A 335 9.23 -20.94 -6.37
N LEU A 336 8.22 -21.65 -6.87
CA LEU A 336 8.37 -22.58 -7.99
C LEU A 336 8.85 -21.88 -9.26
N SER A 337 8.34 -20.68 -9.53
CA SER A 337 8.78 -19.88 -10.68
C SER A 337 10.25 -19.49 -10.57
N TRP A 338 10.70 -19.11 -9.36
CA TRP A 338 12.12 -18.86 -9.09
C TRP A 338 12.95 -20.13 -9.28
N GLU A 339 12.51 -21.27 -8.75
CA GLU A 339 13.22 -22.57 -8.87
C GLU A 339 13.38 -22.97 -10.33
N VAL A 340 12.31 -22.91 -11.13
CA VAL A 340 12.35 -23.17 -12.58
C VAL A 340 13.28 -22.18 -13.30
N ALA A 341 13.21 -20.88 -12.97
CA ALA A 341 14.10 -19.88 -13.57
C ALA A 341 15.59 -20.16 -13.27
N GLN A 342 15.90 -20.78 -12.11
CA GLN A 342 17.26 -21.21 -11.81
C GLN A 342 17.71 -22.40 -12.67
N ILE A 343 16.82 -23.35 -12.96
CA ILE A 343 17.11 -24.47 -13.87
C ILE A 343 17.42 -23.96 -15.29
N LEU A 344 16.74 -22.89 -15.70
CA LEU A 344 16.91 -22.28 -17.03
C LEU A 344 18.14 -21.36 -17.14
N LYS A 345 18.73 -20.93 -16.02
CA LYS A 345 19.98 -20.16 -16.03
C LYS A 345 21.17 -21.03 -16.35
N LYS A 346 21.87 -20.70 -17.43
CA LYS A 346 23.02 -21.40 -17.97
C LYS A 346 24.15 -21.64 -16.97
N ASP A 347 24.35 -20.74 -16.01
CA ASP A 347 25.49 -20.67 -15.11
C ASP A 347 25.12 -20.92 -13.65
N SER A 348 24.08 -21.69 -13.43
CA SER A 348 23.62 -22.07 -12.09
C SER A 348 24.54 -23.14 -11.45
N PRO A 349 24.92 -23.03 -10.16
CA PRO A 349 25.81 -23.99 -9.52
C PRO A 349 25.34 -25.43 -9.68
N LYS A 350 26.28 -26.33 -9.90
CA LYS A 350 26.13 -27.75 -10.27
C LYS A 350 25.31 -28.65 -9.32
N GLN A 351 24.58 -28.13 -8.38
CA GLN A 351 23.92 -28.94 -7.34
C GLN A 351 22.49 -29.32 -7.64
N ARG A 352 22.07 -29.27 -8.88
CA ARG A 352 20.71 -29.63 -9.24
C ARG A 352 20.64 -30.94 -9.97
N VAL A 353 19.59 -31.67 -9.66
CA VAL A 353 19.17 -32.80 -10.45
C VAL A 353 18.58 -32.28 -11.76
N ILE A 354 19.42 -31.73 -12.63
CA ILE A 354 19.07 -31.52 -14.04
C ILE A 354 18.93 -32.93 -14.63
N SER A 355 17.87 -33.15 -15.39
CA SER A 355 17.72 -34.46 -16.06
C SER A 355 18.96 -34.70 -16.89
N ARG A 356 19.44 -35.95 -16.84
CA ARG A 356 20.60 -36.39 -17.62
C ARG A 356 20.40 -36.10 -19.11
N ASN A 357 19.17 -36.06 -19.55
CA ASN A 357 18.80 -35.74 -20.93
C ASN A 357 18.98 -34.27 -21.27
N LEU A 358 18.66 -33.34 -20.34
CA LEU A 358 18.91 -31.90 -20.53
C LEU A 358 20.41 -31.61 -20.58
N GLU A 359 21.20 -32.27 -19.70
CA GLU A 359 22.66 -32.16 -19.73
C GLU A 359 23.24 -32.69 -21.04
N ASN A 360 22.76 -33.85 -21.50
CA ASN A 360 23.15 -34.45 -22.77
C ASN A 360 22.77 -33.55 -23.94
N LEU A 361 21.58 -32.99 -23.95
CA LEU A 361 21.10 -32.06 -24.98
C LEU A 361 21.99 -30.82 -25.09
N GLU A 362 22.35 -30.21 -23.95
CA GLU A 362 23.27 -29.08 -23.92
C GLU A 362 24.69 -29.44 -24.34
N HIS A 363 25.18 -30.58 -23.88
CA HIS A 363 26.49 -31.09 -24.28
C HIS A 363 26.54 -31.40 -25.79
N GLU A 364 25.52 -32.04 -26.34
CA GLU A 364 25.39 -32.30 -27.79
C GLU A 364 25.33 -31.00 -28.59
N PHE A 365 24.54 -30.05 -28.15
CA PHE A 365 24.44 -28.73 -28.77
C PHE A 365 25.82 -28.04 -28.85
N ARG A 366 26.58 -27.99 -27.74
CA ARG A 366 27.91 -27.38 -27.68
C ARG A 366 28.94 -28.15 -28.52
N SER A 367 28.92 -29.49 -28.46
CA SER A 367 29.84 -30.34 -29.22
C SER A 367 29.65 -30.18 -30.71
N ASN A 368 28.43 -29.89 -31.17
CA ASN A 368 28.11 -29.61 -32.56
C ASN A 368 28.39 -28.15 -33.00
N GLY A 369 29.08 -27.36 -32.15
CA GLY A 369 29.40 -25.97 -32.46
C GLY A 369 28.28 -24.99 -32.15
N GLY A 370 27.32 -25.39 -31.31
CA GLY A 370 26.26 -24.50 -30.82
C GLY A 370 26.79 -23.48 -29.80
N GLU A 371 26.37 -22.27 -29.94
CA GLU A 371 26.72 -21.15 -29.07
C GLU A 371 25.47 -20.30 -28.77
N PHE A 372 25.57 -19.40 -27.80
CA PHE A 372 24.48 -18.47 -27.49
C PHE A 372 24.88 -17.06 -27.92
N MET A 373 24.08 -16.47 -28.77
CA MET A 373 24.32 -15.14 -29.34
C MET A 373 23.20 -14.15 -28.99
N GLU A 374 23.55 -12.87 -28.92
CA GLU A 374 22.57 -11.81 -28.71
C GLU A 374 21.77 -11.50 -29.97
N TYR A 375 20.45 -11.52 -29.86
CA TYR A 375 19.53 -11.10 -30.91
C TYR A 375 18.61 -10.00 -30.41
N LYS A 376 18.39 -8.98 -31.24
CA LYS A 376 17.33 -7.99 -30.97
C LYS A 376 15.97 -8.66 -31.09
N VAL A 377 15.08 -8.43 -30.13
CA VAL A 377 13.70 -8.95 -30.16
C VAL A 377 12.99 -8.54 -31.45
N THR A 378 13.23 -7.33 -31.91
CA THR A 378 12.67 -6.79 -33.17
C THR A 378 13.16 -7.48 -34.44
N ASN A 379 14.21 -8.28 -34.37
CA ASN A 379 14.64 -9.09 -35.53
C ASN A 379 13.68 -10.28 -35.73
N LEU A 380 13.12 -10.82 -34.66
CA LEU A 380 12.26 -11.99 -34.66
C LEU A 380 10.77 -11.65 -34.77
N PHE A 381 10.37 -10.51 -34.22
CA PHE A 381 8.97 -10.14 -34.05
C PHE A 381 8.63 -8.81 -34.69
N ASN A 382 7.46 -8.75 -35.31
CA ASN A 382 6.73 -7.50 -35.51
C ASN A 382 6.03 -7.18 -34.20
N TYR A 383 5.88 -5.90 -33.87
CA TYR A 383 5.25 -5.51 -32.63
C TYR A 383 4.15 -4.47 -32.85
N SER A 384 3.16 -4.50 -32.03
CA SER A 384 2.07 -3.52 -31.96
C SER A 384 1.69 -3.26 -30.51
N ARG A 385 0.99 -2.15 -30.29
CA ARG A 385 0.47 -1.79 -28.97
C ARG A 385 -1.01 -2.12 -28.90
N GLY A 386 -1.48 -2.59 -27.76
CA GLY A 386 -2.89 -2.77 -27.50
C GLY A 386 -3.68 -1.46 -27.48
N THR A 387 -4.98 -1.55 -27.42
CA THR A 387 -5.91 -0.40 -27.46
C THR A 387 -6.49 -0.18 -26.07
N ARG A 388 -6.44 1.07 -25.60
CA ARG A 388 -6.95 1.42 -24.26
C ARG A 388 -8.43 1.09 -24.12
N LEU A 389 -8.79 0.37 -23.06
CA LEU A 389 -10.16 0.01 -22.73
C LEU A 389 -10.41 0.27 -21.22
N ILE A 390 -11.06 1.39 -20.93
CA ILE A 390 -11.40 1.75 -19.55
C ILE A 390 -12.49 0.81 -19.01
N LYS A 391 -12.51 0.61 -17.68
CA LYS A 391 -13.39 -0.38 -17.02
C LYS A 391 -14.87 -0.17 -17.35
N SER A 392 -15.33 1.07 -17.44
CA SER A 392 -16.73 1.42 -17.76
C SER A 392 -17.18 1.00 -19.17
N ASN A 393 -16.24 0.78 -20.10
CA ASN A 393 -16.53 0.43 -21.48
C ASN A 393 -16.33 -1.06 -21.78
N ARG A 394 -16.01 -1.86 -20.75
CA ARG A 394 -15.85 -3.31 -20.89
C ARG A 394 -17.22 -3.96 -20.90
N GLN A 395 -17.48 -4.75 -21.93
CA GLN A 395 -18.66 -5.62 -22.03
C GLN A 395 -18.17 -7.05 -21.88
N ASP A 396 -18.81 -7.82 -21.02
CA ASP A 396 -18.48 -9.23 -20.81
C ASP A 396 -18.64 -10.02 -22.09
N GLY A 397 -17.68 -10.89 -22.39
CA GLY A 397 -17.63 -11.64 -23.62
C GLY A 397 -16.66 -12.80 -23.60
N LYS A 398 -16.22 -13.27 -24.76
CA LYS A 398 -15.43 -14.51 -24.91
C LYS A 398 -13.91 -14.31 -25.03
N TYR A 399 -13.45 -13.10 -25.33
CA TYR A 399 -12.03 -12.83 -25.58
C TYR A 399 -11.31 -12.44 -24.28
N PRO A 400 -10.22 -13.15 -23.89
CA PRO A 400 -9.37 -12.72 -22.78
C PRO A 400 -8.87 -11.29 -22.99
N LEU A 401 -9.01 -10.44 -21.99
CA LEU A 401 -8.42 -9.11 -21.96
C LEU A 401 -7.10 -9.14 -21.19
N VAL A 402 -5.99 -9.00 -21.90
CA VAL A 402 -4.64 -8.94 -21.32
C VAL A 402 -4.35 -7.49 -20.90
N THR A 403 -3.94 -7.32 -19.65
CA THR A 403 -3.52 -6.05 -19.05
C THR A 403 -2.19 -6.24 -18.31
N ALA A 404 -1.56 -5.15 -17.87
CA ALA A 404 -0.34 -5.26 -17.06
C ALA A 404 -0.62 -6.01 -15.75
N GLY A 405 0.20 -7.02 -15.48
CA GLY A 405 0.09 -7.85 -14.28
C GLY A 405 0.89 -9.14 -14.37
N GLU A 406 1.36 -9.64 -13.24
CA GLU A 406 2.20 -10.84 -13.16
C GLU A 406 1.39 -12.15 -13.12
N PHE A 407 0.10 -12.07 -12.77
CA PHE A 407 -0.74 -13.25 -12.56
C PHE A 407 -1.65 -13.55 -13.75
N ASN A 408 -2.07 -14.81 -13.85
CA ASN A 408 -3.01 -15.28 -14.84
C ASN A 408 -2.62 -14.85 -16.27
N GLN A 409 -1.31 -14.82 -16.56
CA GLN A 409 -0.75 -14.38 -17.86
C GLN A 409 -1.20 -12.95 -18.26
N GLY A 410 -1.44 -12.08 -17.30
CA GLY A 410 -1.95 -10.74 -17.52
C GLY A 410 -3.45 -10.66 -17.85
N VAL A 411 -4.16 -11.79 -17.90
CA VAL A 411 -5.61 -11.83 -18.18
C VAL A 411 -6.40 -11.30 -17.00
N LYS A 412 -7.11 -10.18 -17.20
CA LYS A 412 -7.91 -9.50 -16.18
C LYS A 412 -9.39 -9.87 -16.20
N GLY A 413 -9.87 -10.46 -17.28
CA GLY A 413 -11.26 -10.84 -17.49
C GLY A 413 -11.49 -11.19 -18.94
N PHE A 414 -12.77 -11.37 -19.32
CA PHE A 414 -13.17 -11.71 -20.67
C PHE A 414 -14.09 -10.61 -21.22
N ILE A 415 -13.88 -10.20 -22.47
CA ILE A 415 -14.61 -9.10 -23.11
C ILE A 415 -15.14 -9.45 -24.48
N GLU A 416 -16.13 -8.69 -24.97
CA GLU A 416 -16.46 -8.63 -26.38
C GLU A 416 -15.48 -7.72 -27.14
N SER A 417 -15.19 -8.06 -28.41
CA SER A 417 -14.15 -7.39 -29.19
C SER A 417 -14.61 -6.17 -29.99
N ASN A 418 -15.77 -5.58 -29.66
CA ASN A 418 -16.44 -4.55 -30.50
C ASN A 418 -15.53 -3.40 -30.96
N THR A 419 -14.50 -3.03 -30.18
CA THR A 419 -13.56 -1.95 -30.50
C THR A 419 -12.10 -2.37 -30.32
N GLN A 420 -11.85 -3.61 -29.96
CA GLN A 420 -10.52 -4.12 -29.67
C GLN A 420 -10.00 -4.96 -30.84
N LYS A 421 -8.69 -4.80 -31.15
CA LYS A 421 -8.01 -5.68 -32.07
C LYS A 421 -7.83 -7.06 -31.42
N ILE A 422 -8.18 -8.11 -32.15
CA ILE A 422 -7.96 -9.49 -31.75
C ILE A 422 -6.56 -9.91 -32.24
N TYR A 423 -5.80 -10.53 -31.37
CA TYR A 423 -4.49 -11.10 -31.64
C TYR A 423 -4.53 -12.60 -31.30
N ASN A 424 -3.64 -13.34 -31.90
CA ASN A 424 -3.38 -14.75 -31.56
C ASN A 424 -1.92 -15.11 -31.82
N ASN A 425 -1.52 -16.27 -31.32
CA ASN A 425 -0.18 -16.83 -31.50
C ASN A 425 0.94 -15.78 -31.34
N ALA A 426 0.95 -15.10 -30.18
CA ALA A 426 1.82 -13.96 -29.93
C ALA A 426 2.41 -14.01 -28.51
N ILE A 427 3.51 -13.30 -28.31
CA ILE A 427 4.00 -12.97 -26.98
C ILE A 427 3.46 -11.58 -26.61
N THR A 428 2.87 -11.44 -25.43
CA THR A 428 2.56 -10.14 -24.85
C THR A 428 3.65 -9.73 -23.87
N ILE A 429 3.94 -8.45 -23.79
CA ILE A 429 4.87 -7.91 -22.79
C ILE A 429 4.29 -6.63 -22.20
N ASP A 430 4.28 -6.56 -20.87
CA ASP A 430 3.72 -5.41 -20.17
C ASP A 430 4.80 -4.35 -19.82
N MET A 431 4.37 -3.28 -19.17
CA MET A 431 5.26 -2.19 -18.78
C MET A 431 6.28 -2.56 -17.69
N PHE A 432 6.17 -3.74 -17.09
CA PHE A 432 7.11 -4.29 -16.11
C PHE A 432 7.99 -5.40 -16.69
N CYS A 433 7.90 -5.61 -18.01
CA CYS A 433 8.59 -6.66 -18.75
C CYS A 433 8.12 -8.08 -18.40
N ASN A 434 6.86 -8.24 -18.00
CA ASN A 434 6.26 -9.57 -17.89
C ASN A 434 5.86 -10.04 -19.30
N ALA A 435 6.53 -11.09 -19.79
CA ALA A 435 6.30 -11.67 -21.10
C ALA A 435 5.51 -12.98 -21.00
N PHE A 436 4.39 -13.07 -21.74
CA PHE A 436 3.52 -14.24 -21.76
C PHE A 436 3.17 -14.67 -23.19
N VAL A 437 3.07 -15.97 -23.41
CA VAL A 437 2.65 -16.55 -24.70
C VAL A 437 1.15 -16.76 -24.73
N HIS A 438 0.47 -16.22 -25.72
CA HIS A 438 -0.96 -16.44 -25.98
C HIS A 438 -1.12 -17.09 -27.35
N LEU A 439 -1.62 -18.31 -27.36
CA LEU A 439 -1.81 -19.09 -28.60
C LEU A 439 -3.19 -18.87 -29.22
N ASP A 440 -4.22 -18.67 -28.38
CA ASP A 440 -5.60 -18.42 -28.81
C ASP A 440 -5.87 -16.91 -28.99
N ASP A 441 -7.07 -16.62 -29.49
CA ASP A 441 -7.54 -15.25 -29.69
C ASP A 441 -7.65 -14.48 -28.36
N PHE A 442 -7.09 -13.29 -28.31
CA PHE A 442 -7.13 -12.39 -27.16
C PHE A 442 -7.16 -10.91 -27.58
N CYS A 443 -7.59 -10.07 -26.66
CA CYS A 443 -7.51 -8.61 -26.76
C CYS A 443 -6.55 -8.06 -25.70
N CYS A 444 -6.01 -6.87 -25.87
CA CYS A 444 -5.11 -6.28 -24.88
C CYS A 444 -5.26 -4.76 -24.73
N ASP A 445 -5.02 -4.30 -23.51
CA ASP A 445 -5.01 -2.88 -23.13
C ASP A 445 -3.76 -2.15 -23.66
N ASP A 446 -3.76 -0.82 -23.63
CA ASP A 446 -2.69 0.03 -24.18
C ASP A 446 -1.36 -0.04 -23.42
N ASN A 447 -1.30 -0.68 -22.28
CA ASN A 447 -0.07 -0.96 -21.53
C ASN A 447 0.67 -2.23 -21.97
N ILE A 448 0.15 -2.93 -22.97
CA ILE A 448 0.67 -4.18 -23.48
C ILE A 448 1.26 -3.96 -24.87
N LEU A 449 2.46 -4.49 -25.09
CA LEU A 449 3.04 -4.67 -26.42
C LEU A 449 2.79 -6.13 -26.85
N VAL A 450 2.34 -6.30 -28.08
CA VAL A 450 2.08 -7.61 -28.69
C VAL A 450 3.14 -7.89 -29.72
N LEU A 451 3.83 -9.02 -29.60
CA LEU A 451 4.90 -9.49 -30.44
C LEU A 451 4.41 -10.66 -31.30
N GLN A 452 4.28 -10.45 -32.58
CA GLN A 452 3.90 -11.48 -33.56
C GLN A 452 5.14 -11.88 -34.38
N SER A 453 5.40 -13.18 -34.47
CA SER A 453 6.57 -13.72 -35.17
C SER A 453 6.59 -13.26 -36.63
N LYS A 454 7.76 -12.85 -37.15
CA LYS A 454 7.94 -12.51 -38.56
C LYS A 454 7.88 -13.74 -39.45
N ASN A 455 8.42 -14.85 -38.98
CA ASN A 455 8.36 -16.18 -39.58
C ASN A 455 7.66 -17.13 -38.62
N PRO A 456 7.07 -18.22 -39.08
CA PRO A 456 6.45 -19.20 -38.21
C PRO A 456 7.44 -19.76 -37.18
N ILE A 457 7.12 -19.62 -35.90
CA ILE A 457 7.89 -20.13 -34.76
C ILE A 457 6.99 -21.11 -34.00
N ASN A 458 7.51 -22.30 -33.70
CA ASN A 458 6.80 -23.28 -32.90
C ASN A 458 6.49 -22.72 -31.48
N HIS A 459 5.32 -23.05 -30.94
CA HIS A 459 4.89 -22.57 -29.65
C HIS A 459 5.88 -22.90 -28.51
N LYS A 460 6.59 -24.05 -28.56
CA LYS A 460 7.63 -24.37 -27.56
C LYS A 460 8.79 -23.38 -27.62
N ALA A 461 9.24 -23.03 -28.83
CA ALA A 461 10.26 -22.00 -28.99
C ALA A 461 9.76 -20.62 -28.55
N LEU A 462 8.47 -20.29 -28.73
CA LEU A 462 7.89 -19.05 -28.19
C LEU A 462 7.92 -19.05 -26.65
N PHE A 463 7.60 -20.16 -25.97
CA PHE A 463 7.73 -20.28 -24.52
C PHE A 463 9.17 -20.11 -24.05
N TYR A 464 10.13 -20.71 -24.74
CA TYR A 464 11.55 -20.51 -24.45
C TYR A 464 11.92 -19.02 -24.54
N ILE A 465 11.59 -18.37 -25.65
CA ILE A 465 11.89 -16.96 -25.89
C ILE A 465 11.23 -16.05 -24.83
N ALA A 466 9.95 -16.24 -24.53
CA ALA A 466 9.23 -15.48 -23.51
C ALA A 466 9.89 -15.64 -22.13
N THR A 467 10.35 -16.83 -21.79
CA THR A 467 11.06 -17.10 -20.54
C THR A 467 12.38 -16.34 -20.49
N VAL A 468 13.15 -16.34 -21.58
CA VAL A 468 14.41 -15.56 -21.65
C VAL A 468 14.13 -14.08 -21.53
N MET A 469 13.06 -13.54 -22.13
CA MET A 469 12.66 -12.14 -21.96
C MET A 469 12.30 -11.81 -20.51
N ASN A 470 11.61 -12.70 -19.81
CA ASN A 470 11.25 -12.54 -18.41
C ASN A 470 12.46 -12.46 -17.46
N MET A 471 13.60 -13.00 -17.85
CA MET A 471 14.84 -12.89 -17.06
C MET A 471 15.30 -11.45 -16.89
N ASP A 472 14.88 -10.54 -17.77
CA ASP A 472 15.23 -9.13 -17.75
C ASP A 472 14.21 -8.23 -17.01
N LYS A 473 13.13 -8.79 -16.47
CA LYS A 473 12.07 -8.01 -15.79
C LYS A 473 12.60 -7.19 -14.60
N TYR A 474 13.63 -7.64 -13.92
CA TYR A 474 14.25 -6.92 -12.81
C TYR A 474 14.83 -5.55 -13.18
N LYS A 475 15.04 -5.28 -14.49
CA LYS A 475 15.53 -4.00 -15.02
C LYS A 475 14.44 -2.93 -15.10
N PHE A 476 13.17 -3.30 -14.88
CA PHE A 476 11.99 -2.46 -15.11
C PHE A 476 11.10 -2.39 -13.88
N GLY A 477 10.39 -1.26 -13.74
CA GLY A 477 9.51 -0.96 -12.62
C GLY A 477 8.80 0.38 -12.85
N TYR A 478 8.12 0.91 -11.85
CA TYR A 478 7.41 2.18 -11.99
C TYR A 478 8.30 3.35 -12.44
N GLY A 479 9.56 3.39 -11.97
CA GLY A 479 10.52 4.44 -12.34
C GLY A 479 11.14 4.28 -13.73
N LYS A 480 11.15 3.05 -14.26
CA LYS A 480 11.69 2.73 -15.59
C LYS A 480 10.81 1.67 -16.25
N GLN A 481 9.78 2.11 -16.94
CA GLN A 481 8.83 1.22 -17.57
C GLN A 481 9.36 0.66 -18.91
N TYR A 482 9.00 -0.62 -19.18
CA TYR A 482 9.24 -1.22 -20.48
C TYR A 482 8.26 -0.65 -21.50
N ARG A 483 8.77 0.00 -22.53
CA ARG A 483 8.02 0.68 -23.60
C ARG A 483 8.63 0.33 -24.95
N MET A 484 8.07 0.87 -26.05
CA MET A 484 8.54 0.61 -27.43
C MET A 484 10.06 0.83 -27.58
N ASN A 485 10.59 1.93 -27.05
CA ASN A 485 12.03 2.19 -27.10
C ASN A 485 12.85 1.13 -26.35
N SER A 486 12.31 0.59 -25.25
CA SER A 486 12.95 -0.51 -24.52
C SER A 486 12.94 -1.79 -25.34
N LEU A 487 11.82 -2.09 -26.00
CA LEU A 487 11.70 -3.26 -26.89
C LEU A 487 12.66 -3.17 -28.07
N GLU A 488 12.79 -2.01 -28.73
CA GLU A 488 13.68 -1.80 -29.86
C GLU A 488 15.15 -1.97 -29.50
N ALA A 489 15.50 -1.68 -28.24
CA ALA A 489 16.84 -1.86 -27.71
C ALA A 489 17.06 -3.24 -27.08
N HIS A 490 15.98 -4.01 -26.83
CA HIS A 490 16.05 -5.26 -26.09
C HIS A 490 16.75 -6.35 -26.90
N LYS A 491 17.82 -6.87 -26.31
CA LYS A 491 18.58 -8.01 -26.81
C LYS A 491 18.43 -9.19 -25.86
N ILE A 492 18.27 -10.34 -26.40
CA ILE A 492 18.13 -11.61 -25.68
C ILE A 492 19.15 -12.62 -26.19
N LEU A 493 19.65 -13.46 -25.31
CA LEU A 493 20.57 -14.55 -25.66
C LEU A 493 19.78 -15.78 -26.14
N LEU A 494 20.05 -16.20 -27.38
CA LEU A 494 19.38 -17.35 -27.99
C LEU A 494 20.39 -18.39 -28.49
N PRO A 495 20.05 -19.70 -28.43
CA PRO A 495 20.89 -20.76 -28.96
C PRO A 495 21.01 -20.61 -30.49
N THR A 496 22.25 -20.73 -30.97
CA THR A 496 22.63 -20.49 -32.35
C THR A 496 23.51 -21.64 -32.87
N LEU A 497 23.32 -22.06 -34.08
CA LEU A 497 24.16 -23.03 -34.75
C LEU A 497 24.49 -22.54 -36.15
N GLY A 498 25.77 -22.48 -36.49
CA GLY A 498 26.21 -21.98 -37.79
C GLY A 498 25.84 -20.49 -38.05
N GLY A 499 25.67 -19.70 -37.01
CA GLY A 499 25.29 -18.27 -37.08
C GLY A 499 23.77 -18.03 -37.18
N GLU A 500 22.95 -19.07 -37.26
CA GLU A 500 21.48 -18.96 -37.29
C GLU A 500 20.84 -19.44 -35.96
N ILE A 501 19.68 -18.89 -35.62
CA ILE A 501 18.95 -19.27 -34.42
C ILE A 501 18.52 -20.74 -34.50
N ASN A 502 18.86 -21.53 -33.49
CA ASN A 502 18.52 -22.94 -33.40
C ASN A 502 17.18 -23.16 -32.68
N PHE A 503 16.08 -23.01 -33.41
CA PHE A 503 14.74 -23.28 -32.87
C PHE A 503 14.55 -24.73 -32.45
N SER A 504 15.19 -25.70 -33.18
CA SER A 504 15.10 -27.12 -32.82
C SER A 504 15.68 -27.41 -31.43
N PHE A 505 16.76 -26.74 -31.06
CA PHE A 505 17.29 -26.83 -29.67
C PHE A 505 16.28 -26.34 -28.65
N MET A 506 15.66 -25.18 -28.89
CA MET A 506 14.66 -24.61 -27.97
C MET A 506 13.46 -25.55 -27.79
N GLU A 507 12.98 -26.14 -28.87
CA GLU A 507 11.86 -27.08 -28.86
C GLU A 507 12.21 -28.33 -28.05
N LYS A 508 13.35 -28.94 -28.31
CA LYS A 508 13.85 -30.11 -27.59
C LYS A 508 14.09 -29.80 -26.11
N PHE A 509 14.62 -28.63 -25.81
CA PHE A 509 14.84 -28.23 -24.44
C PHE A 509 13.52 -28.13 -23.63
N ILE A 510 12.47 -27.59 -24.22
CA ILE A 510 11.15 -27.56 -23.59
C ILE A 510 10.53 -28.95 -23.47
N GLU A 511 10.76 -29.81 -24.44
CA GLU A 511 10.32 -31.25 -24.41
C GLU A 511 11.01 -32.02 -23.29
N GLU A 512 12.33 -31.89 -23.16
CA GLU A 512 13.08 -32.55 -22.09
C GLU A 512 12.76 -31.99 -20.72
N LEU A 513 12.53 -30.66 -20.61
CA LEU A 513 12.06 -30.04 -19.37
C LEU A 513 10.68 -30.61 -18.99
N ASP A 514 9.75 -30.77 -19.94
CA ASP A 514 8.44 -31.33 -19.69
C ASP A 514 8.55 -32.81 -19.25
N ALA A 515 9.42 -33.60 -19.92
CA ALA A 515 9.72 -34.97 -19.54
C ALA A 515 10.34 -35.05 -18.13
N TYR A 516 11.26 -34.11 -17.79
CA TYR A 516 11.84 -34.01 -16.46
C TYR A 516 10.78 -33.70 -15.40
N LEU A 517 9.91 -32.71 -15.64
CA LEU A 517 8.82 -32.37 -14.74
C LEU A 517 7.84 -33.53 -14.50
N ARG A 518 7.62 -34.37 -15.52
CA ARG A 518 6.83 -35.60 -15.38
C ARG A 518 7.56 -36.68 -14.56
N ALA A 519 8.83 -36.90 -14.85
CA ALA A 519 9.64 -37.91 -14.17
C ALA A 519 9.92 -37.62 -12.70
N THR A 520 10.08 -36.34 -12.34
CA THR A 520 10.29 -35.91 -10.95
C THR A 520 8.99 -35.78 -10.16
N GLY A 521 7.83 -36.03 -10.79
CA GLY A 521 6.53 -35.82 -10.14
C GLY A 521 6.10 -34.35 -10.04
N LEU A 522 6.93 -33.40 -10.44
CA LEU A 522 6.59 -31.96 -10.48
C LEU A 522 5.46 -31.63 -11.47
N LYS A 523 5.13 -32.56 -12.38
CA LYS A 523 3.95 -32.51 -13.26
C LYS A 523 2.79 -33.37 -12.74
N ASN A 524 2.97 -34.11 -11.65
CA ASN A 524 1.90 -34.89 -11.04
C ASN A 524 0.99 -33.95 -10.23
N TYR A 525 -0.14 -33.59 -10.82
CA TYR A 525 -1.17 -32.75 -10.18
C TYR A 525 -2.32 -33.58 -9.57
N GLU A 526 -2.21 -34.90 -9.55
CA GLU A 526 -3.18 -35.74 -8.88
C GLU A 526 -2.95 -35.72 -7.37
N LEU A 527 -3.97 -35.27 -6.65
CA LEU A 527 -3.91 -35.15 -5.20
C LEU A 527 -4.05 -36.55 -4.56
N THR A 528 -3.18 -36.87 -3.63
CA THR A 528 -3.33 -38.02 -2.74
C THR A 528 -4.50 -37.77 -1.77
N ASP A 529 -4.95 -38.84 -1.09
CA ASP A 529 -6.05 -38.68 -0.12
C ASP A 529 -5.64 -37.86 1.12
N ALA A 530 -4.36 -37.90 1.52
CA ALA A 530 -3.82 -37.05 2.58
C ALA A 530 -3.83 -35.55 2.15
N GLU A 531 -3.45 -35.25 0.92
CA GLU A 531 -3.47 -33.89 0.37
C GLU A 531 -4.90 -33.35 0.21
N LYS A 532 -5.85 -34.19 -0.24
CA LYS A 532 -7.28 -33.83 -0.29
C LYS A 532 -7.84 -33.54 1.09
N SER A 533 -7.48 -34.38 2.07
CA SER A 533 -7.87 -34.19 3.46
C SER A 533 -7.31 -32.90 4.03
N ALA A 534 -6.04 -32.55 3.73
CA ALA A 534 -5.43 -31.31 4.17
C ALA A 534 -6.13 -30.07 3.58
N LEU A 535 -6.49 -30.11 2.29
CA LEU A 535 -7.25 -29.02 1.65
C LEU A 535 -8.65 -28.87 2.28
N ALA A 536 -9.37 -29.99 2.50
CA ALA A 536 -10.70 -29.97 3.10
C ALA A 536 -10.64 -29.42 4.55
N LYS A 537 -9.66 -29.85 5.33
CA LYS A 537 -9.41 -29.29 6.66
C LYS A 537 -9.14 -27.80 6.62
N PHE A 538 -8.38 -27.32 5.62
CA PHE A 538 -8.10 -25.89 5.47
C PHE A 538 -9.36 -25.07 5.14
N ASP A 539 -10.28 -25.57 4.33
CA ASP A 539 -11.55 -24.90 4.01
C ASP A 539 -12.49 -24.82 5.24
N GLU A 540 -12.28 -25.69 6.22
CA GLU A 540 -13.00 -25.64 7.51
C GLU A 540 -12.34 -24.71 8.53
N PHE A 541 -11.18 -24.18 8.22
CA PHE A 541 -10.39 -23.29 9.09
C PHE A 541 -11.14 -22.03 9.55
N ASP A 542 -12.05 -21.49 8.74
CA ASP A 542 -12.91 -20.35 9.10
C ASP A 542 -13.94 -20.68 10.21
N LYS A 543 -14.14 -21.96 10.53
CA LYS A 543 -15.10 -22.45 11.54
C LYS A 543 -14.44 -22.92 12.84
N TRP A 544 -13.23 -22.56 13.10
CA TRP A 544 -12.28 -23.11 14.06
C TRP A 544 -12.69 -23.05 15.53
N GLY A 545 -13.38 -24.07 15.96
CA GLY A 545 -13.44 -24.49 17.35
C GLY A 545 -12.66 -25.78 17.55
N GLY A 546 -11.35 -25.71 17.86
CA GLY A 546 -10.61 -26.86 18.38
C GLY A 546 -9.52 -27.52 17.54
N VAL A 547 -9.29 -27.06 16.29
CA VAL A 547 -8.30 -27.69 15.36
C VAL A 547 -7.04 -26.85 15.16
N ALA A 548 -6.97 -25.66 15.77
CA ALA A 548 -5.82 -24.77 15.74
C ALA A 548 -5.60 -24.00 17.02
N LYS A 549 -4.37 -23.55 17.21
CA LYS A 549 -3.94 -22.81 18.39
C LYS A 549 -3.00 -21.68 18.00
N GLU A 550 -3.05 -20.58 18.76
CA GLU A 550 -2.08 -19.49 18.61
C GLU A 550 -0.73 -19.88 19.21
N PHE A 551 0.32 -19.69 18.43
CA PHE A 551 1.72 -19.84 18.84
C PHE A 551 2.47 -18.53 18.63
N LYS A 552 3.37 -18.21 19.55
CA LYS A 552 4.33 -17.12 19.34
C LYS A 552 5.44 -17.60 18.42
N ILE A 553 5.74 -16.81 17.38
CA ILE A 553 6.82 -17.15 16.43
C ILE A 553 8.16 -17.25 17.14
N GLY A 554 8.43 -16.43 18.14
CA GLY A 554 9.66 -16.49 18.93
C GLY A 554 9.86 -17.79 19.70
N ASP A 555 8.80 -18.57 19.98
CA ASP A 555 8.91 -19.90 20.59
C ASP A 555 9.40 -20.95 19.56
N LEU A 556 9.11 -20.73 18.29
CA LEU A 556 9.40 -21.65 17.19
C LEU A 556 10.70 -21.32 16.43
N PHE A 557 11.12 -20.07 16.45
CA PHE A 557 12.24 -19.60 15.66
C PHE A 557 13.19 -18.71 16.46
N LEU A 558 14.48 -18.75 16.04
CA LEU A 558 15.54 -17.88 16.53
C LEU A 558 15.95 -16.88 15.43
N VAL A 559 15.89 -15.59 15.73
CA VAL A 559 16.36 -14.54 14.82
C VAL A 559 17.82 -14.25 15.07
N VAL A 560 18.63 -14.26 14.01
CA VAL A 560 20.06 -13.97 14.05
C VAL A 560 20.37 -12.83 13.08
N SER A 561 21.16 -11.84 13.53
CA SER A 561 21.67 -10.79 12.65
C SER A 561 22.83 -11.31 11.82
N ASN A 562 22.75 -11.12 10.50
CA ASN A 562 23.79 -11.54 9.59
C ASN A 562 25.03 -10.62 9.67
N PRO A 563 26.22 -11.12 9.29
CA PRO A 563 27.42 -10.30 9.16
C PRO A 563 27.16 -9.09 8.23
N GLN A 564 27.66 -7.93 8.64
CA GLN A 564 27.45 -6.66 7.90
C GLN A 564 28.56 -6.44 6.87
N LEU A 565 28.69 -7.34 5.89
CA LEU A 565 29.66 -7.23 4.81
C LEU A 565 29.13 -6.41 3.64
N ASN A 566 30.02 -5.65 3.01
CA ASN A 566 29.71 -4.93 1.77
C ASN A 566 29.75 -5.88 0.57
N LYS A 567 29.09 -5.49 -0.51
CA LYS A 567 29.09 -6.26 -1.76
C LYS A 567 30.50 -6.44 -2.33
N GLU A 568 31.38 -5.46 -2.13
CA GLU A 568 32.78 -5.47 -2.57
C GLU A 568 33.65 -6.51 -1.84
N SER A 569 33.17 -7.05 -0.74
CA SER A 569 33.86 -8.13 -0.01
C SER A 569 33.77 -9.49 -0.70
N PHE A 570 32.91 -9.60 -1.73
CA PHE A 570 32.61 -10.86 -2.39
C PHE A 570 33.05 -10.86 -3.85
N HIS A 571 33.59 -11.98 -4.30
CA HIS A 571 33.79 -12.22 -5.72
C HIS A 571 32.52 -12.82 -6.33
N PHE A 572 31.81 -12.03 -7.15
CA PHE A 572 30.65 -12.49 -7.87
C PHE A 572 31.07 -13.25 -9.12
N SER A 573 30.58 -14.45 -9.26
CA SER A 573 30.90 -15.34 -10.36
C SER A 573 29.62 -16.01 -10.87
N ASP A 574 29.51 -16.15 -12.17
CA ASP A 574 28.42 -16.91 -12.78
C ASP A 574 28.46 -18.40 -12.39
N ASN A 575 29.62 -18.89 -11.96
CA ASN A 575 29.84 -20.23 -11.40
C ASN A 575 29.95 -20.26 -9.86
N GLY A 576 29.61 -19.17 -9.18
CA GLY A 576 29.65 -19.08 -7.73
C GLY A 576 28.75 -20.14 -7.07
N GLU A 577 29.25 -20.77 -6.01
CA GLU A 577 28.54 -21.87 -5.33
C GLU A 577 27.51 -21.39 -4.31
N TYR A 578 27.72 -20.19 -3.74
CA TYR A 578 26.92 -19.67 -2.63
C TYR A 578 25.99 -18.55 -3.07
N PRO A 579 24.68 -18.66 -2.80
CA PRO A 579 23.74 -17.54 -3.00
C PRO A 579 24.17 -16.33 -2.17
N TYR A 580 24.08 -15.13 -2.76
CA TYR A 580 24.26 -13.87 -2.03
C TYR A 580 22.90 -13.20 -1.79
N PHE A 581 22.42 -13.32 -0.57
CA PHE A 581 21.13 -12.79 -0.14
C PHE A 581 21.22 -11.30 0.18
N THR A 582 20.21 -10.54 -0.23
CA THR A 582 20.16 -9.09 -0.01
C THR A 582 18.74 -8.62 0.39
N ARG A 583 18.56 -7.30 0.43
CA ARG A 583 17.29 -6.65 0.77
C ARG A 583 16.27 -6.63 -0.40
N THR A 584 16.62 -7.19 -1.56
CA THR A 584 15.70 -7.26 -2.70
C THR A 584 14.52 -8.18 -2.41
N VAL A 585 13.38 -7.84 -2.94
CA VAL A 585 12.17 -8.69 -2.92
C VAL A 585 12.06 -9.57 -4.17
N LEU A 586 13.00 -9.41 -5.10
CA LEU A 586 13.04 -10.15 -6.35
C LEU A 586 13.97 -11.35 -6.24
N ASN A 587 13.76 -12.36 -7.10
CA ASN A 587 14.66 -13.49 -7.26
C ASN A 587 14.95 -14.23 -5.94
N ASN A 588 13.92 -14.47 -5.12
CA ASN A 588 14.02 -15.09 -3.79
C ASN A 588 15.03 -14.38 -2.85
N GLY A 589 15.16 -13.05 -2.98
CA GLY A 589 16.11 -12.25 -2.21
C GLY A 589 17.57 -12.36 -2.67
N ILE A 590 17.86 -13.15 -3.72
CA ILE A 590 19.21 -13.46 -4.19
C ILE A 590 19.62 -12.47 -5.28
N ALA A 591 20.67 -11.69 -5.01
CA ALA A 591 21.23 -10.71 -5.94
C ALA A 591 22.27 -11.30 -6.91
N GLY A 592 22.77 -12.50 -6.64
CA GLY A 592 23.77 -13.20 -7.45
C GLY A 592 24.35 -14.38 -6.71
N TYR A 593 25.37 -14.95 -7.27
CA TYR A 593 26.14 -16.05 -6.66
C TYR A 593 27.58 -15.62 -6.44
N VAL A 594 28.21 -16.11 -5.39
CA VAL A 594 29.56 -15.75 -4.99
C VAL A 594 30.39 -16.99 -4.71
N ASP A 595 31.70 -16.84 -4.82
CA ASP A 595 32.63 -17.86 -4.43
C ASP A 595 32.73 -17.97 -2.90
N TYR A 596 33.32 -19.06 -2.39
CA TYR A 596 33.56 -19.22 -0.96
C TYR A 596 34.45 -18.09 -0.43
N LEU A 597 33.98 -17.41 0.60
CA LEU A 597 34.72 -16.36 1.28
C LEU A 597 35.48 -16.94 2.50
N ASP A 598 34.72 -17.35 3.50
CA ASP A 598 35.25 -17.97 4.74
C ASP A 598 34.09 -18.61 5.54
N GLU A 599 34.45 -19.44 6.53
CA GLU A 599 33.46 -20.11 7.39
C GLU A 599 32.79 -19.15 8.39
N LYS A 600 33.49 -18.09 8.80
CA LYS A 600 33.02 -17.13 9.81
C LYS A 600 31.77 -16.34 9.31
N HIS A 601 31.73 -16.05 8.03
CA HIS A 601 30.68 -15.24 7.43
C HIS A 601 29.66 -16.07 6.65
N LYS A 602 29.93 -17.37 6.52
CA LYS A 602 28.99 -18.30 5.90
C LYS A 602 27.78 -18.51 6.82
N ILE A 603 26.60 -18.46 6.25
CA ILE A 603 25.30 -18.62 6.93
C ILE A 603 24.74 -19.98 6.56
N ASN A 604 24.35 -20.77 7.57
CA ASN A 604 23.78 -22.09 7.33
C ASN A 604 22.44 -22.00 6.63
N GLY A 605 22.26 -22.89 5.65
CA GLY A 605 20.99 -23.10 4.96
C GLY A 605 19.91 -23.74 5.83
N ASN A 606 18.90 -24.30 5.21
CA ASN A 606 17.67 -24.81 5.84
C ASN A 606 17.10 -23.80 6.86
N SER A 607 17.00 -22.56 6.44
CA SER A 607 16.60 -21.42 7.27
C SER A 607 15.76 -20.44 6.49
N LEU A 608 15.10 -19.49 7.17
CA LEU A 608 14.47 -18.35 6.52
C LEU A 608 15.40 -17.15 6.54
N ALA A 609 15.36 -16.34 5.50
CA ALA A 609 16.08 -15.08 5.40
C ALA A 609 15.12 -13.92 5.14
N VAL A 610 15.41 -12.74 5.71
CA VAL A 610 14.61 -11.54 5.55
C VAL A 610 15.49 -10.30 5.37
N GLY A 611 15.13 -9.46 4.39
CA GLY A 611 15.75 -8.15 4.17
C GLY A 611 14.99 -7.05 4.90
N MET A 612 15.69 -6.24 5.70
CA MET A 612 15.07 -5.28 6.64
C MET A 612 14.36 -4.09 6.00
N LEU A 613 14.43 -3.90 4.69
CA LEU A 613 13.65 -2.88 3.98
C LEU A 613 12.38 -3.46 3.35
N GLY A 614 12.51 -4.60 2.68
CA GLY A 614 11.40 -5.28 2.03
C GLY A 614 10.50 -6.03 3.01
N MET A 615 11.03 -6.46 4.15
CA MET A 615 10.35 -7.30 5.15
C MET A 615 9.62 -8.50 4.53
N GLN A 616 10.21 -9.04 3.45
CA GLN A 616 9.73 -10.25 2.80
C GLN A 616 10.64 -11.41 3.16
N PHE A 617 10.05 -12.54 3.52
CA PHE A 617 10.73 -13.73 4.00
C PHE A 617 10.89 -14.72 2.85
N PHE A 618 12.06 -15.39 2.84
CA PHE A 618 12.43 -16.36 1.83
C PHE A 618 13.05 -17.59 2.46
N TYR A 619 12.89 -18.75 1.85
CA TYR A 619 13.55 -19.99 2.25
C TYR A 619 14.91 -20.10 1.58
N MET A 620 15.94 -20.35 2.39
CA MET A 620 17.31 -20.61 1.98
C MET A 620 17.62 -22.07 2.23
N GLU A 621 17.58 -22.89 1.19
CA GLU A 621 17.83 -24.32 1.30
C GLU A 621 19.28 -24.61 1.64
N LYS A 622 20.22 -23.89 0.99
CA LYS A 622 21.67 -24.10 1.07
C LYS A 622 22.34 -23.02 1.88
N ASP A 623 23.57 -23.29 2.30
CA ASP A 623 24.46 -22.30 2.87
C ASP A 623 24.62 -21.12 1.93
N PHE A 624 24.71 -19.92 2.48
CA PHE A 624 24.69 -18.68 1.72
C PHE A 624 25.50 -17.58 2.41
N TYR A 625 25.74 -16.49 1.70
CA TYR A 625 26.23 -15.22 2.24
C TYR A 625 25.17 -14.14 2.15
N ALA A 626 25.27 -13.13 3.00
CA ALA A 626 24.27 -12.07 3.03
C ALA A 626 24.88 -10.68 3.10
N GLY A 627 24.20 -9.73 2.49
CA GLY A 627 24.53 -8.31 2.56
C GLY A 627 24.01 -7.63 3.81
N GLN A 628 24.31 -6.33 3.92
CA GLN A 628 23.89 -5.50 5.05
C GLN A 628 22.37 -5.42 5.22
N PHE A 629 21.94 -5.23 6.47
CA PHE A 629 20.53 -5.10 6.86
C PHE A 629 19.68 -6.32 6.46
N THR A 630 20.22 -7.50 6.70
CA THR A 630 19.52 -8.78 6.55
C THR A 630 19.57 -9.56 7.87
N LYS A 631 18.61 -10.46 8.06
CA LYS A 631 18.59 -11.37 9.20
C LYS A 631 18.27 -12.77 8.71
N THR A 632 18.75 -13.76 9.46
CA THR A 632 18.43 -15.19 9.28
C THR A 632 17.59 -15.68 10.44
N ILE A 633 16.68 -16.57 10.15
CA ILE A 633 15.70 -17.08 11.09
C ILE A 633 15.79 -18.60 11.08
N TYR A 634 16.29 -19.17 12.17
CA TYR A 634 16.51 -20.60 12.33
C TYR A 634 15.35 -21.25 13.07
N PRO A 635 14.86 -22.44 12.63
CA PRO A 635 13.88 -23.20 13.37
C PRO A 635 14.47 -23.71 14.70
N LYS A 636 13.63 -23.81 15.72
CA LYS A 636 13.91 -24.42 17.02
C LYS A 636 13.37 -25.85 17.13
N PHE A 637 12.94 -26.44 16.01
CA PHE A 637 12.36 -27.78 15.90
C PHE A 637 12.99 -28.55 14.73
N ASP A 638 12.97 -29.87 14.79
CA ASP A 638 13.79 -30.72 13.91
C ASP A 638 13.19 -30.99 12.52
N ASN A 639 11.86 -30.92 12.35
CA ASN A 639 11.17 -31.30 11.12
C ASN A 639 11.10 -30.19 10.07
N PHE A 640 11.96 -29.17 10.15
CA PHE A 640 11.91 -28.05 9.23
C PHE A 640 12.45 -28.43 7.85
N ASN A 641 11.65 -28.23 6.82
CA ASN A 641 11.98 -28.50 5.43
C ASN A 641 11.33 -27.46 4.51
N LYS A 642 11.49 -27.59 3.19
CA LYS A 642 10.97 -26.67 2.19
C LYS A 642 9.46 -26.43 2.35
N ASP A 643 8.67 -27.50 2.51
CA ASP A 643 7.21 -27.40 2.54
C ASP A 643 6.73 -26.65 3.80
N ILE A 644 7.28 -27.02 4.96
CA ILE A 644 7.02 -26.33 6.23
C ILE A 644 7.49 -24.87 6.14
N ALA A 645 8.65 -24.62 5.54
CA ALA A 645 9.15 -23.26 5.33
C ALA A 645 8.17 -22.42 4.50
N GLN A 646 7.63 -22.96 3.39
CA GLN A 646 6.64 -22.25 2.55
C GLN A 646 5.34 -21.94 3.31
N TYR A 647 4.92 -22.85 4.20
CA TYR A 647 3.76 -22.59 5.06
C TYR A 647 4.01 -21.37 5.97
N PHE A 648 5.13 -21.33 6.68
CA PHE A 648 5.49 -20.19 7.54
C PHE A 648 5.74 -18.90 6.75
N ILE A 649 6.37 -18.98 5.58
CA ILE A 649 6.63 -17.83 4.70
C ILE A 649 5.32 -17.15 4.31
N CYS A 650 4.30 -17.91 3.97
CA CYS A 650 2.99 -17.35 3.63
C CYS A 650 2.41 -16.55 4.81
N TRP A 651 2.45 -17.08 6.02
CA TRP A 651 2.02 -16.39 7.24
C TRP A 651 2.84 -15.12 7.53
N LEU A 652 4.15 -15.20 7.41
CA LEU A 652 5.05 -14.09 7.71
C LEU A 652 4.94 -12.98 6.66
N ASN A 653 4.84 -13.33 5.38
CA ASN A 653 4.67 -12.36 4.30
C ASN A 653 3.29 -11.69 4.34
N LYS A 654 2.25 -12.34 4.86
CA LYS A 654 0.96 -11.70 5.12
C LYS A 654 1.08 -10.56 6.15
N LYS A 655 2.06 -10.64 7.05
CA LYS A 655 2.36 -9.61 8.07
C LYS A 655 3.44 -8.60 7.63
N GLN A 656 3.87 -8.62 6.37
CA GLN A 656 4.91 -7.75 5.83
C GLN A 656 4.67 -6.27 6.15
N ASN A 657 3.48 -5.75 5.88
CA ASN A 657 3.11 -4.36 6.14
C ASN A 657 3.19 -3.99 7.63
N PHE A 658 2.85 -4.93 8.51
CA PHE A 658 3.00 -4.75 9.96
C PHE A 658 4.47 -4.53 10.33
N TYR A 659 5.39 -5.37 9.85
CA TYR A 659 6.82 -5.22 10.12
C TYR A 659 7.39 -3.94 9.50
N GLN A 660 6.96 -3.58 8.28
CA GLN A 660 7.41 -2.35 7.60
C GLN A 660 6.97 -1.06 8.30
N SER A 661 5.86 -1.08 9.02
CA SER A 661 5.33 0.08 9.75
C SER A 661 6.12 0.43 11.02
N HIS A 662 7.08 -0.42 11.42
CA HIS A 662 7.88 -0.26 12.62
C HIS A 662 9.36 -0.03 12.30
N LEU A 663 10.11 0.46 13.29
CA LEU A 663 11.54 0.69 13.11
C LEU A 663 12.30 -0.65 12.99
N VAL A 664 13.27 -0.70 12.10
CA VAL A 664 14.12 -1.90 11.86
C VAL A 664 14.74 -2.47 13.14
N ARG A 665 15.11 -1.61 14.09
CA ARG A 665 15.66 -2.03 15.40
C ARG A 665 14.67 -2.81 16.28
N ASP A 666 13.37 -2.64 16.06
CA ASP A 666 12.32 -3.30 16.85
C ASP A 666 11.90 -4.65 16.25
N PHE A 667 12.41 -4.99 15.06
CA PHE A 667 11.98 -6.16 14.29
C PHE A 667 12.05 -7.46 15.11
N GLU A 668 13.18 -7.72 15.78
CA GLU A 668 13.37 -8.97 16.52
C GLU A 668 12.37 -9.14 17.66
N ARG A 669 12.12 -8.07 18.43
CA ARG A 669 11.09 -8.06 19.47
C ARG A 669 9.71 -8.30 18.87
N LEU A 670 9.35 -7.57 17.81
CA LEU A 670 8.04 -7.70 17.15
C LEU A 670 7.86 -9.08 16.53
N PHE A 671 8.89 -9.63 15.90
CA PHE A 671 8.88 -10.98 15.36
C PHE A 671 8.63 -12.02 16.44
N ASN A 672 9.38 -11.96 17.55
CA ASN A 672 9.24 -12.88 18.66
C ASN A 672 7.86 -12.81 19.34
N GLU A 673 7.27 -11.61 19.43
CA GLU A 673 5.93 -11.40 19.99
C GLU A 673 4.78 -11.70 19.00
N THR A 674 5.09 -11.86 17.72
CA THR A 674 4.10 -12.15 16.68
C THR A 674 3.42 -13.50 16.96
N LYS A 675 2.10 -13.49 16.94
CA LYS A 675 1.29 -14.69 17.05
C LYS A 675 0.75 -15.11 15.69
N ILE A 676 0.76 -16.38 15.43
CA ILE A 676 0.14 -17.01 14.26
C ILE A 676 -0.70 -18.20 14.72
N LEU A 677 -1.74 -18.47 13.95
CA LEU A 677 -2.62 -19.61 14.20
C LEU A 677 -2.09 -20.82 13.41
N LEU A 678 -1.74 -21.89 14.11
CA LEU A 678 -1.20 -23.11 13.50
C LEU A 678 -2.09 -24.31 13.75
N PRO A 679 -2.15 -25.25 12.79
CA PRO A 679 -2.87 -26.50 12.95
C PRO A 679 -2.27 -27.30 14.11
N ILE A 680 -3.14 -27.97 14.87
CA ILE A 680 -2.71 -28.87 15.94
C ILE A 680 -3.22 -30.29 15.69
N SER A 681 -2.40 -31.27 16.09
CA SER A 681 -2.76 -32.67 16.13
C SER A 681 -3.72 -32.95 17.30
N GLU A 682 -4.24 -34.17 17.36
CA GLU A 682 -5.12 -34.62 18.48
C GLU A 682 -4.46 -34.48 19.86
N ASN A 683 -3.14 -34.48 19.91
CA ASN A 683 -2.35 -34.32 21.15
C ASN A 683 -2.15 -32.84 21.52
N GLY A 684 -2.65 -31.89 20.73
CA GLY A 684 -2.49 -30.44 20.95
C GLY A 684 -1.11 -29.86 20.56
N GLU A 685 -0.27 -30.65 19.91
CA GLU A 685 1.01 -30.23 19.33
C GLU A 685 0.82 -29.74 17.88
N ILE A 686 1.80 -29.00 17.35
CA ILE A 686 1.75 -28.48 15.98
C ILE A 686 1.72 -29.66 14.99
N ASP A 687 0.76 -29.65 14.07
CA ASP A 687 0.60 -30.67 13.02
C ASP A 687 1.46 -30.34 11.79
N TYR A 688 2.74 -30.70 11.84
CA TYR A 688 3.68 -30.49 10.75
C TYR A 688 3.34 -31.35 9.52
N GLU A 689 2.75 -32.55 9.73
CA GLU A 689 2.33 -33.42 8.64
C GLU A 689 1.20 -32.78 7.83
N PHE A 690 0.25 -32.15 8.51
CA PHE A 690 -0.77 -31.35 7.82
C PHE A 690 -0.13 -30.24 6.98
N MET A 691 0.83 -29.47 7.53
CA MET A 691 1.48 -28.37 6.80
C MET A 691 2.17 -28.87 5.52
N GLU A 692 2.90 -29.99 5.59
CA GLU A 692 3.55 -30.60 4.43
C GLU A 692 2.55 -31.06 3.39
N ASN A 693 1.53 -31.81 3.78
CA ASN A 693 0.52 -32.31 2.85
C ASN A 693 -0.28 -31.16 2.22
N PHE A 694 -0.54 -30.10 2.98
CA PHE A 694 -1.22 -28.93 2.47
C PHE A 694 -0.38 -28.18 1.43
N ILE A 695 0.91 -27.92 1.69
CA ILE A 695 1.80 -27.24 0.73
C ILE A 695 2.02 -28.10 -0.52
N LYS A 696 2.20 -29.42 -0.39
CA LYS A 696 2.27 -30.35 -1.53
C LYS A 696 0.98 -30.31 -2.37
N ALA A 697 -0.17 -30.22 -1.71
CA ALA A 697 -1.44 -30.05 -2.42
C ALA A 697 -1.49 -28.70 -3.18
N ILE A 698 -1.03 -27.61 -2.55
CA ILE A 698 -0.95 -26.27 -3.19
C ILE A 698 0.00 -26.30 -4.39
N GLU A 699 1.19 -26.91 -4.28
CA GLU A 699 2.12 -27.07 -5.39
C GLU A 699 1.44 -27.78 -6.57
N LYS A 700 0.74 -28.89 -6.30
CA LYS A 700 0.00 -29.64 -7.32
C LYS A 700 -1.14 -28.82 -7.95
N LEU A 701 -1.87 -28.03 -7.15
CA LEU A 701 -2.91 -27.14 -7.68
C LEU A 701 -2.34 -26.04 -8.58
N VAL A 702 -1.23 -25.42 -8.19
CA VAL A 702 -0.53 -24.40 -9.00
C VAL A 702 -0.04 -25.03 -10.32
N ILE A 703 0.58 -26.20 -10.25
CA ILE A 703 1.06 -26.92 -11.42
C ILE A 703 -0.11 -27.34 -12.32
N LYS A 704 -1.22 -27.82 -11.73
CA LYS A 704 -2.43 -28.22 -12.47
C LYS A 704 -2.99 -27.07 -13.29
N ASP A 705 -3.09 -25.87 -12.70
CA ASP A 705 -3.60 -24.69 -13.39
C ASP A 705 -2.75 -24.38 -14.64
N VAL A 706 -1.42 -24.53 -14.56
CA VAL A 706 -0.49 -24.33 -15.67
C VAL A 706 -0.59 -25.46 -16.71
N VAL A 707 -0.62 -26.73 -16.25
CA VAL A 707 -0.63 -27.91 -17.12
C VAL A 707 -1.95 -28.04 -17.88
N LEU A 708 -3.09 -27.89 -17.19
CA LEU A 708 -4.40 -27.95 -17.84
C LEU A 708 -4.59 -26.81 -18.85
N TRP A 709 -4.01 -25.66 -18.58
CA TRP A 709 -4.01 -24.57 -19.54
C TRP A 709 -3.18 -24.92 -20.78
N ALA A 710 -1.98 -25.48 -20.61
CA ALA A 710 -1.13 -25.95 -21.71
C ALA A 710 -1.78 -27.09 -22.50
N ASP A 711 -2.35 -28.08 -21.81
CA ASP A 711 -2.98 -29.26 -22.44
C ASP A 711 -4.25 -28.88 -23.24
N LYS A 712 -5.10 -27.99 -22.71
CA LYS A 712 -6.25 -27.43 -23.45
C LYS A 712 -5.82 -26.73 -24.73
N LYS A 713 -4.70 -26.04 -24.72
CA LYS A 713 -4.15 -25.36 -25.90
C LYS A 713 -3.57 -26.32 -26.91
N ILE A 714 -2.88 -27.35 -26.45
CA ILE A 714 -2.37 -28.43 -27.31
C ILE A 714 -3.54 -29.20 -28.02
N GLU A 715 -4.63 -29.46 -27.28
CA GLU A 715 -5.82 -30.09 -27.88
C GLU A 715 -6.54 -29.16 -28.87
N ALA A 716 -6.67 -27.87 -28.56
CA ALA A 716 -7.25 -26.92 -29.49
C ALA A 716 -6.44 -26.81 -30.79
N THR A 717 -5.10 -26.80 -30.69
CA THR A 717 -4.19 -26.78 -31.84
C THR A 717 -4.28 -28.08 -32.65
N LYS A 718 -4.36 -29.28 -32.01
CA LYS A 718 -4.57 -30.57 -32.69
C LYS A 718 -5.89 -30.60 -33.46
N LYS A 719 -6.96 -30.00 -32.90
CA LYS A 719 -8.27 -29.93 -33.59
C LYS A 719 -8.25 -29.03 -34.83
N VAL A 720 -7.40 -28.00 -34.85
CA VAL A 720 -7.22 -27.12 -36.01
C VAL A 720 -6.37 -27.80 -37.09
N VAL A 721 -5.27 -28.45 -36.68
CA VAL A 721 -4.36 -29.18 -37.62
C VAL A 721 -5.04 -30.38 -38.25
N ASN A 722 -5.92 -31.09 -37.54
CA ASN A 722 -6.66 -32.25 -38.09
C ASN A 722 -7.89 -31.86 -38.93
N LYS A 723 -8.17 -30.55 -39.13
CA LYS A 723 -9.23 -30.02 -40.01
C LYS A 723 -8.70 -29.50 -41.37
N VAL A 724 -7.39 -29.54 -41.57
CA VAL A 724 -6.72 -29.35 -42.84
C VAL A 724 -6.28 -30.71 -43.37
#